data_5bc097fd14560aa3da7f516264ce1774
#
_entry.id   5bc097fd14560aa3da7f516264ce1774
#
_cell.length_a   1.000
_cell.length_b   1.000
_cell.length_c   1.000
_cell.angle_alpha   90.00
_cell.angle_beta   90.00
_cell.angle_gamma   90.00
#
_symmetry.space_group_name_H-M   'P 1'
#
loop_
_entity.id
_entity.type
_entity.pdbx_description
1 polymer ?
#
loop_
_entity_poly.entity_id
_entity_poly.type
_entity_poly.pdbx_seq_one_letter_code
_entity_poly.pdbx_strand_id
1 'polypeptide(L)'
;MKKAFLFTPALLALSINAVSTAHAYDRVYVFGDSLSDSGNNGRYTTDGATSQLYVEYFTQHITGTTLIPSRENGGTNYAQGGAMAINYKFNTQEQVNRYLNSQDGKADPNSIYIHWVGGNDIAQALEDAAKEKDPQERQKVAAGVVVSSATATANQINQLIKQGAGLVIVPTVPDVSTTPRFLETVLTQVLTPADYKELSEKQKEAINQTIHGGLKSVHDGINTFTTPNKEYRRLILEGTLKKIIEILSPNEVEAKYEKLLAAYNQASAEASKLTDTYNEQVSKLIDTKNGNILRADINGLLNEVIANPTVYGIQNTLGYACPYGVKINECSANMSGFAEYQSLFSDSFHPTPLGQKIMGQYITSIYIAPSQVMTLTQVNRASVKSALSSLDGHLQQLRNGGNEQGKVGVFGGYTGNQDKTFTLGSDYQLLDNLLLGAMYSNYKEERSPIADFSYAGRGHVLTAYTLWNYYNNGWLSGDFHYSRTNYESLTRTIQLGEATRREIGSTTGKQWGARITAGWDIPVTHYLTTSPIIQYAWDKGDIDGYRESGNNSTSMHFGDQDYTSKVGTLGWRVDTQLGRFNPYASVQFNHQFGDTSNKLRSFMNTDSSHASAVMKSDKQSTNWRQYTVGVNANLINNLRGFASVTRNDGNSQDPSYNFSLGINASF
;
A
#
# COMPACT_ATOMS: atom_id res chain seq x y z
N MET A 1 -18.62 59.38 -11.55
CA MET A 1 -19.06 58.19 -10.84
C MET A 1 -18.13 57.02 -11.20
N LYS A 2 -17.15 56.73 -10.30
CA LYS A 2 -16.21 55.64 -10.46
C LYS A 2 -16.84 54.38 -9.84
N LYS A 3 -17.10 53.34 -10.64
CA LYS A 3 -17.45 52.03 -10.10
C LYS A 3 -16.17 51.22 -9.97
N ALA A 4 -15.75 51.02 -8.71
CA ALA A 4 -14.70 50.12 -8.35
C ALA A 4 -15.25 48.68 -8.47
N PHE A 5 -14.61 47.84 -9.29
CA PHE A 5 -14.82 46.40 -9.28
C PHE A 5 -14.04 45.81 -8.10
N LEU A 6 -14.76 45.40 -7.07
CA LEU A 6 -14.24 44.58 -5.99
C LEU A 6 -14.13 43.15 -6.51
N PHE A 7 -12.91 42.67 -6.70
CA PHE A 7 -12.60 41.26 -6.83
C PHE A 7 -12.68 40.64 -5.42
N THR A 8 -13.72 39.91 -5.17
CA THR A 8 -13.78 38.97 -4.03
C THR A 8 -12.97 37.73 -4.41
N PRO A 9 -11.97 37.35 -3.62
CA PRO A 9 -11.31 36.05 -3.81
C PRO A 9 -12.32 34.98 -3.34
N ALA A 10 -12.90 34.29 -4.32
CA ALA A 10 -13.62 33.05 -4.03
C ALA A 10 -12.62 32.06 -3.43
N LEU A 11 -12.86 31.67 -2.17
CA LEU A 11 -12.22 30.52 -1.56
C LEU A 11 -12.35 29.34 -2.53
N LEU A 12 -11.25 28.91 -3.11
CA LEU A 12 -11.15 27.58 -3.67
C LEU A 12 -11.28 26.61 -2.50
N ALA A 13 -12.48 26.10 -2.29
CA ALA A 13 -12.66 24.85 -1.58
C ALA A 13 -11.85 23.80 -2.37
N LEU A 14 -10.75 23.38 -1.81
CA LEU A 14 -10.09 22.13 -2.18
C LEU A 14 -11.12 21.03 -1.93
N SER A 15 -11.91 20.73 -2.95
CA SER A 15 -12.51 19.41 -3.05
C SER A 15 -11.33 18.45 -3.21
N ILE A 16 -10.89 17.87 -2.13
CA ILE A 16 -10.21 16.60 -2.16
C ILE A 16 -11.25 15.68 -2.80
N ASN A 17 -11.19 15.56 -4.11
CA ASN A 17 -11.76 14.42 -4.78
C ASN A 17 -10.97 13.26 -4.19
N ALA A 18 -11.57 12.56 -3.22
CA ALA A 18 -11.20 11.20 -2.96
C ALA A 18 -11.29 10.52 -4.34
N VAL A 19 -10.15 10.34 -4.99
CA VAL A 19 -10.04 9.48 -6.13
C VAL A 19 -10.51 8.15 -5.57
N SER A 20 -11.73 7.75 -5.92
CA SER A 20 -12.15 6.39 -5.70
C SER A 20 -11.13 5.56 -6.48
N THR A 21 -10.20 4.97 -5.78
CA THR A 21 -9.38 3.91 -6.35
C THR A 21 -10.39 2.85 -6.76
N ALA A 22 -10.69 2.78 -8.05
CA ALA A 22 -11.46 1.67 -8.57
C ALA A 22 -10.58 0.46 -8.32
N HIS A 23 -11.01 -0.39 -7.39
CA HIS A 23 -10.21 -1.51 -6.95
C HIS A 23 -10.29 -2.61 -8.00
N ALA A 24 -9.15 -3.25 -8.27
CA ALA A 24 -9.08 -4.39 -9.16
C ALA A 24 -9.94 -5.58 -8.68
N TYR A 25 -10.47 -5.49 -7.46
CA TYR A 25 -11.25 -6.53 -6.78
C TYR A 25 -12.50 -5.95 -6.13
N ASP A 26 -13.64 -6.61 -6.35
CA ASP A 26 -14.96 -6.14 -5.94
C ASP A 26 -15.40 -6.67 -4.58
N ARG A 27 -14.86 -7.81 -4.13
CA ARG A 27 -15.30 -8.52 -2.93
C ARG A 27 -14.12 -9.07 -2.13
N VAL A 28 -14.38 -9.28 -0.84
CA VAL A 28 -13.45 -9.92 0.09
C VAL A 28 -14.13 -11.15 0.69
N TYR A 29 -13.53 -12.32 0.49
CA TYR A 29 -13.89 -13.57 1.16
C TYR A 29 -12.90 -13.88 2.26
N VAL A 30 -13.39 -14.33 3.41
CA VAL A 30 -12.58 -14.53 4.60
C VAL A 30 -12.76 -15.92 5.15
N PHE A 31 -11.65 -16.59 5.44
CA PHE A 31 -11.57 -17.90 6.10
C PHE A 31 -10.63 -17.78 7.28
N GLY A 32 -11.04 -18.30 8.45
CA GLY A 32 -10.21 -18.16 9.62
C GLY A 32 -10.92 -18.51 10.92
N ASP A 33 -10.35 -18.01 11.99
CA ASP A 33 -10.75 -18.24 13.36
C ASP A 33 -11.39 -16.98 14.01
N SER A 34 -11.28 -16.89 15.35
CA SER A 34 -11.84 -15.79 16.13
C SER A 34 -11.26 -14.41 15.82
N LEU A 35 -10.05 -14.32 15.25
CA LEU A 35 -9.46 -13.04 14.86
C LEU A 35 -10.23 -12.39 13.70
N SER A 36 -10.85 -13.19 12.85
CA SER A 36 -11.57 -12.77 11.65
C SER A 36 -13.08 -12.94 11.73
N ASP A 37 -13.62 -13.64 12.73
CA ASP A 37 -15.06 -13.89 12.89
C ASP A 37 -15.80 -12.60 13.18
N SER A 38 -16.68 -12.17 12.27
CA SER A 38 -17.50 -10.96 12.40
C SER A 38 -18.92 -11.22 12.86
N GLY A 39 -19.19 -12.45 13.34
CA GLY A 39 -20.49 -12.80 13.89
C GLY A 39 -21.03 -14.19 13.53
N ASN A 40 -20.26 -15.06 12.88
CA ASN A 40 -20.70 -16.46 12.66
C ASN A 40 -20.81 -17.23 13.96
N ASN A 41 -19.85 -17.04 14.89
CA ASN A 41 -19.84 -17.65 16.21
C ASN A 41 -19.63 -16.62 17.34
N GLY A 42 -19.18 -15.42 17.02
CA GLY A 42 -18.96 -14.33 17.96
C GLY A 42 -18.16 -13.19 17.34
N ARG A 43 -17.84 -12.20 18.20
CA ARG A 43 -16.93 -11.09 17.85
C ARG A 43 -15.98 -10.93 19.02
N TYR A 44 -14.70 -11.16 18.77
CA TYR A 44 -13.70 -11.44 19.80
C TYR A 44 -12.79 -10.23 20.06
N THR A 45 -13.36 -9.18 20.62
CA THR A 45 -12.65 -7.98 21.07
C THR A 45 -13.50 -7.24 22.09
N THR A 46 -12.93 -6.24 22.78
CA THR A 46 -13.70 -5.37 23.71
C THR A 46 -14.81 -4.66 22.94
N ASP A 47 -16.00 -4.54 23.55
CA ASP A 47 -17.18 -3.96 22.92
C ASP A 47 -17.46 -4.53 21.52
N GLY A 48 -17.36 -5.85 21.38
CA GLY A 48 -17.36 -6.55 20.11
C GLY A 48 -18.53 -6.21 19.18
N ALA A 49 -19.69 -5.87 19.72
CA ALA A 49 -20.86 -5.49 18.92
C ALA A 49 -20.67 -4.18 18.13
N THR A 50 -19.81 -3.28 18.61
CA THR A 50 -19.61 -1.94 18.02
C THR A 50 -18.20 -1.69 17.54
N SER A 51 -17.23 -2.47 18.00
CA SER A 51 -15.84 -2.34 17.63
C SER A 51 -15.55 -2.96 16.26
N GLN A 52 -14.78 -2.28 15.44
CA GLN A 52 -14.38 -2.75 14.12
C GLN A 52 -13.22 -3.74 14.19
N LEU A 53 -13.37 -4.89 13.53
CA LEU A 53 -12.28 -5.87 13.37
C LEU A 53 -11.35 -5.48 12.22
N TYR A 54 -10.11 -6.02 12.21
CA TYR A 54 -9.13 -5.73 11.17
C TYR A 54 -9.66 -6.02 9.77
N VAL A 55 -10.39 -7.11 9.63
CA VAL A 55 -10.95 -7.58 8.36
C VAL A 55 -12.11 -6.71 7.88
N GLU A 56 -12.89 -6.15 8.79
CA GLU A 56 -13.94 -5.19 8.48
C GLU A 56 -13.34 -3.84 8.08
N TYR A 57 -12.30 -3.39 8.81
CA TYR A 57 -11.53 -2.20 8.44
C TYR A 57 -10.98 -2.32 7.01
N PHE A 58 -10.29 -3.42 6.72
CA PHE A 58 -9.73 -3.70 5.39
C PHE A 58 -10.81 -3.72 4.31
N THR A 59 -11.88 -4.49 4.51
CA THR A 59 -12.95 -4.63 3.52
C THR A 59 -13.61 -3.30 3.21
N GLN A 60 -13.93 -2.51 4.23
CA GLN A 60 -14.55 -1.20 4.05
C GLN A 60 -13.64 -0.22 3.31
N HIS A 61 -12.33 -0.20 3.62
CA HIS A 61 -11.37 0.68 2.95
C HIS A 61 -11.13 0.29 1.49
N ILE A 62 -11.16 -1.01 1.20
CA ILE A 62 -10.85 -1.51 -0.15
C ILE A 62 -12.09 -1.53 -1.05
N THR A 63 -13.23 -1.97 -0.56
CA THR A 63 -14.43 -2.15 -1.38
C THR A 63 -15.52 -1.11 -1.12
N GLY A 64 -15.40 -0.31 -0.06
CA GLY A 64 -16.46 0.60 0.39
C GLY A 64 -17.70 -0.10 0.95
N THR A 65 -17.64 -1.43 1.13
CA THR A 65 -18.75 -2.25 1.60
C THR A 65 -18.53 -2.80 3.00
N THR A 66 -19.62 -3.17 3.66
CA THR A 66 -19.57 -3.85 4.97
C THR A 66 -19.35 -5.35 4.77
N LEU A 67 -18.44 -5.92 5.54
CA LEU A 67 -18.22 -7.37 5.57
C LEU A 67 -19.35 -8.05 6.37
N ILE A 68 -20.01 -9.04 5.77
CA ILE A 68 -21.15 -9.75 6.34
C ILE A 68 -20.77 -11.19 6.66
N PRO A 69 -21.13 -11.75 7.84
CA PRO A 69 -20.93 -13.16 8.17
C PRO A 69 -21.63 -14.09 7.18
N SER A 70 -21.02 -15.23 6.85
CA SER A 70 -21.55 -16.19 5.86
C SER A 70 -22.87 -16.85 6.26
N ARG A 71 -23.23 -16.81 7.55
CA ARG A 71 -24.54 -17.25 8.02
C ARG A 71 -25.69 -16.33 7.60
N GLU A 72 -25.39 -15.11 7.21
CA GLU A 72 -26.35 -14.15 6.70
C GLU A 72 -26.40 -14.18 5.17
N ASN A 73 -27.52 -13.78 4.60
CA ASN A 73 -27.72 -13.80 3.16
C ASN A 73 -26.71 -12.87 2.45
N GLY A 74 -25.95 -13.43 1.51
CA GLY A 74 -24.93 -12.72 0.76
C GLY A 74 -23.62 -12.51 1.52
N GLY A 75 -23.47 -13.10 2.71
CA GLY A 75 -22.26 -12.98 3.53
C GLY A 75 -21.04 -13.67 2.93
N THR A 76 -19.88 -13.03 3.05
CA THR A 76 -18.60 -13.49 2.47
C THR A 76 -17.55 -13.83 3.52
N ASN A 77 -17.85 -13.61 4.80
CA ASN A 77 -16.96 -13.97 5.91
C ASN A 77 -17.33 -15.34 6.47
N TYR A 78 -16.52 -16.35 6.18
CA TYR A 78 -16.70 -17.74 6.63
C TYR A 78 -15.99 -18.05 7.95
N ALA A 79 -15.16 -17.12 8.48
CA ALA A 79 -14.41 -17.32 9.69
C ALA A 79 -15.31 -17.62 10.89
N GLN A 80 -14.84 -18.52 11.77
CA GLN A 80 -15.58 -18.93 12.97
C GLN A 80 -14.64 -18.99 14.18
N GLY A 81 -15.08 -18.43 15.29
CA GLY A 81 -14.35 -18.49 16.55
C GLY A 81 -14.01 -19.92 16.95
N GLY A 82 -12.75 -20.15 17.36
CA GLY A 82 -12.23 -21.45 17.74
C GLY A 82 -11.82 -22.36 16.58
N ALA A 83 -11.93 -21.90 15.32
CA ALA A 83 -11.55 -22.73 14.19
C ALA A 83 -10.05 -23.08 14.19
N MET A 84 -9.76 -24.27 13.73
CA MET A 84 -8.42 -24.81 13.46
C MET A 84 -8.30 -25.16 11.97
N ALA A 85 -7.10 -25.47 11.50
CA ALA A 85 -6.89 -25.85 10.11
C ALA A 85 -7.62 -27.16 9.75
N ILE A 86 -7.53 -28.14 10.63
CA ILE A 86 -8.15 -29.48 10.52
C ILE A 86 -8.52 -30.07 11.88
N ASN A 87 -9.30 -31.17 11.86
CA ASN A 87 -9.54 -32.05 13.01
C ASN A 87 -10.27 -31.42 14.20
N TYR A 88 -11.10 -30.42 13.96
CA TYR A 88 -11.91 -29.81 14.98
C TYR A 88 -13.34 -29.54 14.48
N LYS A 89 -14.27 -29.34 15.40
CA LYS A 89 -15.70 -29.08 15.09
C LYS A 89 -15.87 -27.88 14.14
N PHE A 90 -15.02 -26.86 14.30
CA PHE A 90 -14.95 -25.73 13.37
C PHE A 90 -13.56 -25.73 12.75
N ASN A 91 -13.48 -25.87 11.44
CA ASN A 91 -12.20 -25.88 10.73
C ASN A 91 -12.28 -25.12 9.40
N THR A 92 -11.14 -24.61 8.97
CA THR A 92 -11.07 -23.79 7.76
C THR A 92 -11.21 -24.59 6.48
N GLN A 93 -10.97 -25.91 6.50
CA GLN A 93 -11.24 -26.76 5.35
C GLN A 93 -12.75 -26.79 5.00
N GLU A 94 -13.60 -26.89 6.01
CA GLU A 94 -15.05 -26.82 5.80
C GLU A 94 -15.51 -25.44 5.33
N GLN A 95 -14.88 -24.37 5.85
CA GLN A 95 -15.17 -23.00 5.41
C GLN A 95 -14.88 -22.84 3.91
N VAL A 96 -13.69 -23.28 3.45
CA VAL A 96 -13.30 -23.24 2.03
C VAL A 96 -14.23 -24.12 1.19
N ASN A 97 -14.57 -25.32 1.65
CA ASN A 97 -15.48 -26.23 0.94
C ASN A 97 -16.88 -25.63 0.80
N ARG A 98 -17.44 -25.02 1.86
CA ARG A 98 -18.75 -24.36 1.79
C ARG A 98 -18.74 -23.21 0.78
N TYR A 99 -17.68 -22.40 0.78
CA TYR A 99 -17.50 -21.34 -0.20
C TYR A 99 -17.48 -21.89 -1.63
N LEU A 100 -16.57 -22.83 -1.92
CA LEU A 100 -16.44 -23.39 -3.28
C LEU A 100 -17.72 -24.07 -3.74
N ASN A 101 -18.41 -24.80 -2.87
CA ASN A 101 -19.70 -25.43 -3.21
C ASN A 101 -20.76 -24.38 -3.55
N SER A 102 -20.74 -23.22 -2.92
CA SER A 102 -21.66 -22.10 -3.24
C SER A 102 -21.34 -21.39 -4.57
N GLN A 103 -20.17 -21.68 -5.16
CA GLN A 103 -19.65 -21.07 -6.38
C GLN A 103 -19.40 -22.13 -7.49
N ASP A 104 -20.13 -23.24 -7.47
CA ASP A 104 -20.00 -24.33 -8.44
C ASP A 104 -18.55 -24.85 -8.58
N GLY A 105 -17.80 -24.85 -7.50
CA GLY A 105 -16.42 -25.34 -7.41
C GLY A 105 -15.35 -24.38 -7.94
N LYS A 106 -15.70 -23.15 -8.30
CA LYS A 106 -14.77 -22.15 -8.83
C LYS A 106 -14.64 -20.96 -7.89
N ALA A 107 -13.44 -20.44 -7.74
CA ALA A 107 -13.22 -19.18 -7.04
C ALA A 107 -13.41 -18.00 -8.00
N ASP A 108 -13.84 -16.86 -7.46
CA ASP A 108 -14.00 -15.63 -8.23
C ASP A 108 -12.63 -14.96 -8.46
N PRO A 109 -12.18 -14.78 -9.72
CA PRO A 109 -10.90 -14.15 -10.03
C PRO A 109 -10.88 -12.65 -9.75
N ASN A 110 -12.03 -12.02 -9.53
CA ASN A 110 -12.15 -10.59 -9.22
C ASN A 110 -12.31 -10.31 -7.73
N SER A 111 -11.99 -11.29 -6.87
CA SER A 111 -12.12 -11.18 -5.43
C SER A 111 -10.79 -11.35 -4.70
N ILE A 112 -10.73 -10.77 -3.50
CA ILE A 112 -9.67 -10.97 -2.53
C ILE A 112 -10.10 -12.08 -1.56
N TYR A 113 -9.15 -12.92 -1.19
CA TYR A 113 -9.33 -14.01 -0.23
C TYR A 113 -8.36 -13.81 0.93
N ILE A 114 -8.88 -13.72 2.15
CA ILE A 114 -8.06 -13.71 3.35
C ILE A 114 -8.19 -15.08 3.99
N HIS A 115 -7.07 -15.78 4.14
CA HIS A 115 -7.02 -17.08 4.81
C HIS A 115 -6.03 -17.01 5.97
N TRP A 116 -6.55 -17.01 7.20
CA TRP A 116 -5.76 -16.84 8.40
C TRP A 116 -6.23 -17.75 9.54
N VAL A 117 -5.44 -18.77 9.83
CA VAL A 117 -5.67 -19.77 10.88
C VAL A 117 -4.33 -20.29 11.40
N GLY A 118 -4.29 -20.81 12.59
CA GLY A 118 -3.10 -21.47 13.15
C GLY A 118 -2.83 -21.17 14.62
N GLY A 119 -3.32 -20.06 15.16
CA GLY A 119 -3.16 -19.73 16.57
C GLY A 119 -3.75 -20.79 17.49
N ASN A 120 -4.96 -21.26 17.20
CA ASN A 120 -5.62 -22.34 17.95
C ASN A 120 -4.89 -23.68 17.76
N ASP A 121 -4.37 -23.95 16.56
CA ASP A 121 -3.63 -25.17 16.24
C ASP A 121 -2.34 -25.26 17.08
N ILE A 122 -1.60 -24.15 17.19
CA ILE A 122 -0.36 -24.10 17.98
C ILE A 122 -0.69 -24.22 19.48
N ALA A 123 -1.72 -23.53 19.95
CA ALA A 123 -2.17 -23.66 21.35
C ALA A 123 -2.57 -25.11 21.66
N GLN A 124 -3.29 -25.78 20.78
CA GLN A 124 -3.65 -27.20 20.93
C GLN A 124 -2.43 -28.11 20.90
N ALA A 125 -1.45 -27.83 20.03
CA ALA A 125 -0.20 -28.57 19.97
C ALA A 125 0.57 -28.53 21.30
N LEU A 126 0.61 -27.34 21.93
CA LEU A 126 1.22 -27.16 23.25
C LEU A 126 0.45 -27.91 24.35
N GLU A 127 -0.89 -27.87 24.32
CA GLU A 127 -1.73 -28.61 25.27
C GLU A 127 -1.60 -30.12 25.13
N ASP A 128 -1.53 -30.65 23.91
CA ASP A 128 -1.36 -32.08 23.65
C ASP A 128 0.04 -32.56 24.05
N ALA A 129 1.06 -31.76 23.73
CA ALA A 129 2.42 -32.03 24.15
C ALA A 129 2.58 -32.07 25.68
N ALA A 130 1.88 -31.21 26.41
CA ALA A 130 1.92 -31.17 27.86
C ALA A 130 1.40 -32.46 28.54
N LYS A 131 0.63 -33.28 27.82
CA LYS A 131 0.16 -34.61 28.32
C LYS A 131 1.25 -35.67 28.31
N GLU A 132 2.30 -35.47 27.53
CA GLU A 132 3.44 -36.38 27.41
C GLU A 132 4.45 -36.16 28.54
N LYS A 133 4.96 -37.25 29.12
CA LYS A 133 5.96 -37.18 30.20
C LYS A 133 7.38 -37.03 29.68
N ASP A 134 7.67 -37.69 28.55
CA ASP A 134 8.98 -37.68 27.93
C ASP A 134 9.20 -36.38 27.15
N PRO A 135 10.29 -35.62 27.40
CA PRO A 135 10.56 -34.37 26.70
C PRO A 135 10.73 -34.53 25.17
N GLN A 136 11.27 -35.67 24.70
CA GLN A 136 11.46 -35.91 23.25
C GLN A 136 10.12 -36.24 22.60
N GLU A 137 9.27 -37.04 23.22
CA GLU A 137 7.90 -37.29 22.72
C GLU A 137 7.05 -36.00 22.73
N ARG A 138 7.22 -35.16 23.76
CA ARG A 138 6.59 -33.86 23.86
C ARG A 138 6.88 -32.97 22.61
N GLN A 139 8.15 -32.89 22.24
CA GLN A 139 8.56 -32.14 21.06
C GLN A 139 8.02 -32.74 19.76
N LYS A 140 8.02 -34.08 19.63
CA LYS A 140 7.48 -34.76 18.45
C LYS A 140 5.97 -34.54 18.29
N VAL A 141 5.21 -34.64 19.37
CA VAL A 141 3.76 -34.42 19.36
C VAL A 141 3.46 -32.99 18.93
N ALA A 142 4.08 -32.00 19.57
CA ALA A 142 3.87 -30.61 19.22
C ALA A 142 4.24 -30.31 17.77
N ALA A 143 5.42 -30.74 17.32
CA ALA A 143 5.87 -30.52 15.95
C ALA A 143 4.97 -31.24 14.93
N GLY A 144 4.51 -32.46 15.23
CA GLY A 144 3.61 -33.23 14.37
C GLY A 144 2.28 -32.52 14.14
N VAL A 145 1.66 -31.99 15.18
CA VAL A 145 0.41 -31.22 15.09
C VAL A 145 0.62 -29.94 14.28
N VAL A 146 1.67 -29.18 14.59
CA VAL A 146 1.96 -27.90 13.91
C VAL A 146 2.24 -28.09 12.42
N VAL A 147 3.06 -29.09 12.06
CA VAL A 147 3.38 -29.38 10.65
C VAL A 147 2.14 -29.86 9.89
N SER A 148 1.30 -30.70 10.50
CA SER A 148 0.05 -31.17 9.90
C SER A 148 -0.93 -30.03 9.66
N SER A 149 -1.11 -29.15 10.65
CA SER A 149 -2.00 -27.98 10.55
C SER A 149 -1.50 -26.96 9.51
N ALA A 150 -0.20 -26.68 9.49
CA ALA A 150 0.41 -25.79 8.51
C ALA A 150 0.28 -26.34 7.07
N THR A 151 0.47 -27.65 6.91
CA THR A 151 0.28 -28.34 5.63
C THR A 151 -1.17 -28.25 5.16
N ALA A 152 -2.12 -28.46 6.06
CA ALA A 152 -3.56 -28.33 5.74
C ALA A 152 -3.91 -26.89 5.33
N THR A 153 -3.39 -25.90 6.05
CA THR A 153 -3.56 -24.48 5.71
C THR A 153 -3.04 -24.17 4.30
N ALA A 154 -1.81 -24.60 4.00
CA ALA A 154 -1.24 -24.41 2.67
C ALA A 154 -2.06 -25.11 1.56
N ASN A 155 -2.55 -26.32 1.81
CA ASN A 155 -3.39 -27.05 0.86
C ASN A 155 -4.71 -26.33 0.59
N GLN A 156 -5.34 -25.73 1.59
CA GLN A 156 -6.56 -24.94 1.44
C GLN A 156 -6.32 -23.68 0.60
N ILE A 157 -5.22 -23.00 0.84
CA ILE A 157 -4.80 -21.83 0.05
C ILE A 157 -4.55 -22.25 -1.40
N ASN A 158 -3.81 -23.34 -1.61
CA ASN A 158 -3.52 -23.87 -2.94
C ASN A 158 -4.80 -24.35 -3.66
N GLN A 159 -5.78 -24.86 -2.93
CA GLN A 159 -7.10 -25.19 -3.47
C GLN A 159 -7.81 -23.94 -4.01
N LEU A 160 -7.82 -22.84 -3.25
CA LEU A 160 -8.39 -21.56 -3.72
C LEU A 160 -7.68 -21.06 -4.98
N ILE A 161 -6.34 -21.09 -4.99
CA ILE A 161 -5.52 -20.70 -6.15
C ILE A 161 -5.86 -21.56 -7.37
N LYS A 162 -5.89 -22.88 -7.22
CA LYS A 162 -6.22 -23.83 -8.29
C LYS A 162 -7.62 -23.60 -8.86
N GLN A 163 -8.57 -23.17 -8.03
CA GLN A 163 -9.93 -22.87 -8.45
C GLN A 163 -10.12 -21.46 -9.02
N GLY A 164 -9.04 -20.67 -9.14
CA GLY A 164 -9.03 -19.38 -9.82
C GLY A 164 -9.16 -18.16 -8.93
N ALA A 165 -8.82 -18.26 -7.64
CA ALA A 165 -8.82 -17.11 -6.73
C ALA A 165 -7.99 -15.93 -7.28
N GLY A 166 -8.50 -14.71 -7.15
CA GLY A 166 -7.86 -13.50 -7.66
C GLY A 166 -6.59 -13.13 -6.89
N LEU A 167 -6.74 -12.74 -5.63
CA LEU A 167 -5.63 -12.45 -4.72
C LEU A 167 -5.89 -13.15 -3.39
N VAL A 168 -4.89 -13.86 -2.87
CA VAL A 168 -4.96 -14.49 -1.55
C VAL A 168 -4.02 -13.77 -0.59
N ILE A 169 -4.58 -13.16 0.44
CA ILE A 169 -3.83 -12.58 1.55
C ILE A 169 -3.67 -13.66 2.63
N VAL A 170 -2.43 -13.96 2.95
CA VAL A 170 -2.06 -15.02 3.92
C VAL A 170 -1.25 -14.40 5.05
N PRO A 171 -1.89 -13.95 6.13
CA PRO A 171 -1.17 -13.42 7.28
C PRO A 171 -0.36 -14.49 8.00
N THR A 172 0.79 -14.13 8.55
CA THR A 172 1.55 -14.98 9.46
C THR A 172 0.86 -15.04 10.82
N VAL A 173 0.95 -16.19 11.47
CA VAL A 173 0.41 -16.37 12.84
C VAL A 173 1.33 -15.66 13.82
N PRO A 174 0.78 -14.82 14.73
CA PRO A 174 1.56 -14.17 15.78
C PRO A 174 2.19 -15.18 16.75
N ASP A 175 3.33 -14.81 17.32
CA ASP A 175 4.01 -15.62 18.34
C ASP A 175 3.10 -15.83 19.56
N VAL A 176 2.61 -17.05 19.73
CA VAL A 176 1.68 -17.41 20.80
C VAL A 176 2.29 -17.26 22.19
N SER A 177 3.63 -17.32 22.31
CA SER A 177 4.35 -17.13 23.57
C SER A 177 4.22 -15.73 24.15
N THR A 178 3.85 -14.76 23.32
CA THR A 178 3.67 -13.36 23.74
C THR A 178 2.29 -13.08 24.34
N THR A 179 1.36 -14.01 24.21
CA THR A 179 -0.02 -13.84 24.68
C THR A 179 -0.15 -14.01 26.19
N PRO A 180 -1.07 -13.30 26.86
CA PRO A 180 -1.38 -13.56 28.26
C PRO A 180 -1.85 -14.99 28.52
N ARG A 181 -2.57 -15.62 27.59
CA ARG A 181 -2.99 -17.04 27.66
C ARG A 181 -1.81 -17.96 27.84
N PHE A 182 -0.70 -17.71 27.14
CA PHE A 182 0.50 -18.53 27.29
C PHE A 182 1.06 -18.44 28.72
N LEU A 183 1.15 -17.24 29.29
CA LEU A 183 1.57 -17.05 30.68
C LEU A 183 0.65 -17.79 31.65
N GLU A 184 -0.67 -17.63 31.50
CA GLU A 184 -1.66 -18.31 32.34
C GLU A 184 -1.56 -19.85 32.22
N THR A 185 -1.31 -20.37 31.01
CA THR A 185 -1.13 -21.80 30.76
C THR A 185 0.10 -22.34 31.48
N VAL A 186 1.25 -21.67 31.37
CA VAL A 186 2.48 -22.07 32.04
C VAL A 186 2.30 -22.03 33.55
N LEU A 187 1.70 -20.98 34.09
CA LEU A 187 1.41 -20.86 35.52
C LEU A 187 0.49 -21.99 36.01
N THR A 188 -0.58 -22.28 35.28
CA THR A 188 -1.50 -23.36 35.60
C THR A 188 -0.78 -24.70 35.66
N GLN A 189 0.10 -24.99 34.69
CA GLN A 189 0.87 -26.23 34.66
C GLN A 189 1.81 -26.37 35.86
N VAL A 190 2.52 -25.29 36.22
CA VAL A 190 3.48 -25.32 37.34
C VAL A 190 2.76 -25.35 38.68
N LEU A 191 1.61 -24.71 38.80
CA LEU A 191 0.83 -24.68 40.05
C LEU A 191 -0.02 -25.94 40.26
N THR A 192 -0.21 -26.77 39.23
CA THR A 192 -0.95 -28.03 39.32
C THR A 192 -0.03 -29.10 39.91
N PRO A 193 -0.38 -29.74 41.06
CA PRO A 193 0.44 -30.79 41.65
C PRO A 193 0.60 -32.00 40.72
N ALA A 194 1.74 -32.71 40.85
CA ALA A 194 2.03 -33.88 40.02
C ALA A 194 1.02 -35.03 40.20
N ASP A 195 0.48 -35.15 41.39
CA ASP A 195 -0.51 -36.15 41.80
C ASP A 195 -1.98 -35.68 41.60
N TYR A 196 -2.20 -34.54 40.95
CA TYR A 196 -3.52 -33.95 40.75
C TYR A 196 -4.56 -34.95 40.23
N LYS A 197 -4.19 -35.83 39.30
CA LYS A 197 -5.10 -36.83 38.73
C LYS A 197 -5.60 -37.86 39.74
N GLU A 198 -4.81 -38.11 40.78
CA GLU A 198 -5.06 -39.10 41.83
C GLU A 198 -5.86 -38.52 43.00
N LEU A 199 -6.07 -37.19 43.03
CA LEU A 199 -6.77 -36.51 44.11
C LEU A 199 -8.28 -36.71 44.01
N SER A 200 -8.95 -36.60 45.19
CA SER A 200 -10.41 -36.54 45.24
C SER A 200 -10.96 -35.26 44.59
N GLU A 201 -12.20 -35.30 44.10
CA GLU A 201 -12.84 -34.14 43.44
C GLU A 201 -12.85 -32.90 44.35
N LYS A 202 -13.04 -33.04 45.65
CA LYS A 202 -12.98 -31.95 46.63
C LYS A 202 -11.58 -31.30 46.70
N GLN A 203 -10.53 -32.11 46.63
CA GLN A 203 -9.15 -31.61 46.61
C GLN A 203 -8.83 -30.92 45.28
N LYS A 204 -9.26 -31.49 44.15
CA LYS A 204 -9.14 -30.89 42.84
C LYS A 204 -9.83 -29.52 42.77
N GLU A 205 -11.05 -29.44 43.32
CA GLU A 205 -11.79 -28.18 43.37
C GLU A 205 -11.06 -27.11 44.21
N ALA A 206 -10.52 -27.47 45.38
CA ALA A 206 -9.74 -26.56 46.21
C ALA A 206 -8.47 -26.06 45.50
N ILE A 207 -7.77 -26.93 44.77
CA ILE A 207 -6.58 -26.58 43.98
C ILE A 207 -6.97 -25.64 42.82
N ASN A 208 -8.04 -25.95 42.10
CA ASN A 208 -8.52 -25.11 41.00
C ASN A 208 -8.91 -23.73 41.49
N GLN A 209 -9.56 -23.62 42.65
CA GLN A 209 -9.88 -22.31 43.26
C GLN A 209 -8.62 -21.52 43.61
N THR A 210 -7.57 -22.21 44.14
CA THR A 210 -6.29 -21.57 44.46
C THR A 210 -5.58 -21.08 43.19
N ILE A 211 -5.53 -21.91 42.14
CA ILE A 211 -4.96 -21.53 40.85
C ILE A 211 -5.72 -20.33 40.27
N HIS A 212 -7.05 -20.37 40.25
CA HIS A 212 -7.90 -19.27 39.76
C HIS A 212 -7.63 -17.98 40.53
N GLY A 213 -7.56 -18.02 41.85
CA GLY A 213 -7.24 -16.85 42.67
C GLY A 213 -5.82 -16.31 42.41
N GLY A 214 -4.84 -17.20 42.17
CA GLY A 214 -3.49 -16.85 41.78
C GLY A 214 -3.44 -16.15 40.40
N LEU A 215 -4.09 -16.71 39.40
CA LEU A 215 -4.14 -16.13 38.05
C LEU A 215 -4.87 -14.78 38.05
N LYS A 216 -5.96 -14.64 38.82
CA LYS A 216 -6.62 -13.35 39.02
C LYS A 216 -5.67 -12.30 39.60
N SER A 217 -4.91 -12.68 40.63
CA SER A 217 -3.95 -11.77 41.25
C SER A 217 -2.83 -11.37 40.30
N VAL A 218 -2.40 -12.29 39.42
CA VAL A 218 -1.45 -11.99 38.32
C VAL A 218 -2.02 -10.99 37.36
N HIS A 219 -3.22 -11.26 36.85
CA HIS A 219 -3.91 -10.37 35.93
C HIS A 219 -4.07 -8.95 36.52
N ASP A 220 -4.63 -8.85 37.71
CA ASP A 220 -4.85 -7.57 38.38
C ASP A 220 -3.52 -6.84 38.64
N GLY A 221 -2.48 -7.58 39.05
CA GLY A 221 -1.15 -7.04 39.31
C GLY A 221 -0.45 -6.50 38.06
N ILE A 222 -0.45 -7.27 36.97
CA ILE A 222 0.17 -6.84 35.70
C ILE A 222 -0.52 -5.58 35.15
N ASN A 223 -1.83 -5.47 35.30
CA ASN A 223 -2.59 -4.33 34.78
C ASN A 223 -2.36 -3.01 35.55
N THR A 224 -1.64 -3.04 36.67
CA THR A 224 -1.19 -1.82 37.37
C THR A 224 0.08 -1.21 36.77
N PHE A 225 0.72 -1.85 35.79
CA PHE A 225 1.96 -1.44 35.18
C PHE A 225 1.81 -1.12 33.70
N THR A 226 2.73 -0.30 33.20
CA THR A 226 2.96 -0.10 31.77
C THR A 226 4.17 -0.91 31.31
N THR A 227 4.17 -1.32 30.03
CA THR A 227 5.27 -2.09 29.41
C THR A 227 5.85 -1.31 28.23
N PRO A 228 6.52 -0.17 28.43
CA PRO A 228 6.92 0.75 27.37
C PRO A 228 7.96 0.18 26.39
N ASN A 229 8.60 -0.92 26.74
CA ASN A 229 9.55 -1.65 25.90
C ASN A 229 9.73 -3.11 26.38
N LYS A 230 10.52 -3.89 25.65
CA LYS A 230 10.80 -5.31 25.97
C LYS A 230 11.45 -5.49 27.34
N GLU A 231 12.32 -4.59 27.75
CA GLU A 231 13.03 -4.68 29.03
C GLU A 231 12.06 -4.52 30.21
N TYR A 232 11.24 -3.49 30.21
CA TYR A 232 10.21 -3.30 31.24
C TYR A 232 9.19 -4.43 31.25
N ARG A 233 8.77 -4.91 30.06
CA ARG A 233 7.88 -6.07 29.95
C ARG A 233 8.49 -7.30 30.64
N ARG A 234 9.77 -7.57 30.42
CA ARG A 234 10.51 -8.65 31.07
C ARG A 234 10.57 -8.48 32.59
N LEU A 235 10.93 -7.28 33.08
CA LEU A 235 11.01 -7.00 34.52
C LEU A 235 9.68 -7.17 35.23
N ILE A 236 8.58 -6.72 34.62
CA ILE A 236 7.22 -6.90 35.18
C ILE A 236 6.83 -8.37 35.21
N LEU A 237 7.13 -9.13 34.14
CA LEU A 237 6.91 -10.56 34.09
C LEU A 237 7.66 -11.28 35.21
N GLU A 238 8.96 -11.06 35.33
CA GLU A 238 9.83 -11.67 36.34
C GLU A 238 9.38 -11.34 37.77
N GLY A 239 9.07 -10.04 38.00
CA GLY A 239 8.55 -9.58 39.30
C GLY A 239 7.21 -10.25 39.65
N THR A 240 6.33 -10.43 38.65
CA THR A 240 5.05 -11.12 38.82
C THR A 240 5.23 -12.59 39.15
N LEU A 241 6.12 -13.30 38.45
CA LEU A 241 6.45 -14.70 38.73
C LEU A 241 7.03 -14.85 40.13
N LYS A 242 7.91 -13.97 40.57
CA LYS A 242 8.48 -13.96 41.91
C LYS A 242 7.41 -13.78 42.99
N LYS A 243 6.52 -12.80 42.79
CA LYS A 243 5.44 -12.49 43.72
C LYS A 243 4.46 -13.66 43.91
N ILE A 244 4.17 -14.41 42.85
CA ILE A 244 3.35 -15.62 42.96
C ILE A 244 4.01 -16.64 43.89
N ILE A 245 5.32 -16.88 43.74
CA ILE A 245 6.06 -17.81 44.58
C ILE A 245 6.13 -17.30 46.02
N GLU A 246 6.29 -15.99 46.25
CA GLU A 246 6.22 -15.40 47.60
C GLU A 246 4.89 -15.70 48.31
N ILE A 247 3.79 -15.67 47.58
CA ILE A 247 2.46 -15.98 48.15
C ILE A 247 2.29 -17.48 48.39
N LEU A 248 2.72 -18.32 47.45
CA LEU A 248 2.44 -19.76 47.48
C LEU A 248 3.48 -20.58 48.24
N SER A 249 4.71 -20.09 48.38
CA SER A 249 5.82 -20.82 49.00
C SER A 249 6.82 -19.88 49.68
N PRO A 250 6.40 -19.14 50.69
CA PRO A 250 7.21 -18.09 51.31
C PRO A 250 8.55 -18.54 51.91
N ASN A 251 8.68 -19.83 52.21
CA ASN A 251 9.91 -20.39 52.79
C ASN A 251 10.98 -20.80 51.75
N GLU A 252 10.64 -20.86 50.47
CA GLU A 252 11.52 -21.36 49.40
C GLU A 252 11.48 -20.47 48.15
N VAL A 253 11.31 -19.18 48.32
CA VAL A 253 11.01 -18.22 47.24
C VAL A 253 12.03 -18.28 46.12
N GLU A 254 13.33 -18.12 46.45
CA GLU A 254 14.37 -17.98 45.40
C GLU A 254 14.52 -19.27 44.57
N ALA A 255 14.62 -20.43 45.23
CA ALA A 255 14.78 -21.71 44.51
C ALA A 255 13.58 -22.08 43.64
N LYS A 256 12.35 -21.77 44.07
CA LYS A 256 11.13 -22.04 43.30
C LYS A 256 10.93 -20.99 42.20
N TYR A 257 11.29 -19.74 42.45
CA TYR A 257 11.26 -18.69 41.45
C TYR A 257 12.22 -18.99 40.29
N GLU A 258 13.48 -19.33 40.57
CA GLU A 258 14.44 -19.69 39.53
C GLU A 258 13.94 -20.87 38.67
N LYS A 259 13.34 -21.89 39.28
CA LYS A 259 12.74 -23.01 38.53
C LYS A 259 11.56 -22.57 37.66
N LEU A 260 10.67 -21.74 38.20
CA LEU A 260 9.52 -21.22 37.44
C LEU A 260 9.98 -20.36 36.27
N LEU A 261 10.94 -19.48 36.50
CA LEU A 261 11.48 -18.61 35.45
C LEU A 261 12.17 -19.42 34.33
N ALA A 262 12.98 -20.44 34.73
CA ALA A 262 13.61 -21.32 33.75
C ALA A 262 12.58 -22.12 32.94
N ALA A 263 11.54 -22.67 33.59
CA ALA A 263 10.46 -23.38 32.93
C ALA A 263 9.67 -22.46 31.98
N TYR A 264 9.35 -21.23 32.39
CA TYR A 264 8.69 -20.25 31.55
C TYR A 264 9.52 -19.89 30.31
N ASN A 265 10.81 -19.58 30.49
CA ASN A 265 11.71 -19.23 29.41
C ASN A 265 11.87 -20.35 28.39
N GLN A 266 12.01 -21.62 28.89
CA GLN A 266 12.07 -22.77 28.00
C GLN A 266 10.77 -22.97 27.23
N ALA A 267 9.63 -22.94 27.90
CA ALA A 267 8.31 -23.10 27.26
C ALA A 267 8.04 -21.97 26.26
N SER A 268 8.44 -20.74 26.58
CA SER A 268 8.32 -19.57 25.67
C SER A 268 9.17 -19.77 24.41
N ALA A 269 10.41 -20.22 24.55
CA ALA A 269 11.27 -20.50 23.39
C ALA A 269 10.71 -21.62 22.50
N GLU A 270 10.16 -22.67 23.11
CA GLU A 270 9.50 -23.79 22.39
C GLU A 270 8.24 -23.32 21.66
N ALA A 271 7.40 -22.50 22.28
CA ALA A 271 6.19 -21.94 21.67
C ALA A 271 6.50 -20.99 20.51
N SER A 272 7.49 -20.10 20.67
CA SER A 272 7.99 -19.27 19.59
C SER A 272 8.49 -20.10 18.42
N LYS A 273 9.29 -21.13 18.68
CA LYS A 273 9.81 -22.04 17.65
C LYS A 273 8.68 -22.77 16.90
N LEU A 274 7.63 -23.19 17.61
CA LEU A 274 6.46 -23.82 16.97
C LEU A 274 5.72 -22.84 16.08
N THR A 275 5.58 -21.58 16.51
CA THR A 275 4.98 -20.51 15.68
C THR A 275 5.80 -20.27 14.42
N ASP A 276 7.12 -20.16 14.55
CA ASP A 276 8.02 -19.99 13.39
C ASP A 276 7.92 -21.19 12.45
N THR A 277 7.93 -22.41 13.00
CA THR A 277 7.77 -23.66 12.22
C THR A 277 6.45 -23.66 11.44
N TYR A 278 5.34 -23.24 12.06
CA TYR A 278 4.05 -23.14 11.40
C TYR A 278 4.12 -22.15 10.22
N ASN A 279 4.60 -20.93 10.47
CA ASN A 279 4.68 -19.88 9.47
C ASN A 279 5.63 -20.25 8.31
N GLU A 280 6.79 -20.82 8.61
CA GLU A 280 7.75 -21.30 7.61
C GLU A 280 7.19 -22.45 6.77
N GLN A 281 6.51 -23.40 7.39
CA GLN A 281 5.89 -24.54 6.69
C GLN A 281 4.79 -24.06 5.74
N VAL A 282 3.92 -23.14 6.15
CA VAL A 282 2.93 -22.51 5.27
C VAL A 282 3.64 -21.82 4.11
N SER A 283 4.63 -20.97 4.40
CA SER A 283 5.39 -20.24 3.37
C SER A 283 6.07 -21.17 2.37
N LYS A 284 6.57 -22.31 2.81
CA LYS A 284 7.22 -23.32 1.97
C LYS A 284 6.25 -24.05 1.02
N LEU A 285 5.02 -24.27 1.46
CA LEU A 285 4.07 -25.15 0.77
C LEU A 285 3.02 -24.41 -0.09
N ILE A 286 2.83 -23.11 0.10
CA ILE A 286 1.91 -22.33 -0.74
C ILE A 286 2.44 -22.24 -2.16
N ASP A 287 1.55 -22.31 -3.15
CA ASP A 287 1.89 -22.24 -4.58
C ASP A 287 2.20 -20.81 -5.02
N THR A 288 3.40 -20.35 -4.72
CA THR A 288 3.87 -19.01 -5.08
C THR A 288 4.09 -18.83 -6.59
N LYS A 289 4.15 -19.93 -7.35
CA LYS A 289 4.38 -19.90 -8.79
C LYS A 289 3.11 -19.56 -9.57
N ASN A 290 1.97 -20.13 -9.14
CA ASN A 290 0.69 -19.98 -9.85
C ASN A 290 -0.27 -19.03 -9.14
N GLY A 291 -0.02 -18.71 -7.87
CA GLY A 291 -0.90 -17.87 -7.06
C GLY A 291 -0.48 -16.41 -6.99
N ASN A 292 -1.47 -15.53 -6.97
CA ASN A 292 -1.32 -14.17 -6.49
C ASN A 292 -1.42 -14.19 -4.97
N ILE A 293 -0.32 -13.98 -4.26
CA ILE A 293 -0.26 -14.13 -2.82
C ILE A 293 0.39 -12.90 -2.18
N LEU A 294 -0.30 -12.30 -1.23
CA LEU A 294 0.23 -11.28 -0.34
C LEU A 294 0.49 -11.92 1.04
N ARG A 295 1.75 -12.18 1.34
CA ARG A 295 2.18 -12.78 2.61
C ARG A 295 2.31 -11.67 3.67
N ALA A 296 1.25 -11.39 4.40
CA ALA A 296 1.21 -10.33 5.40
C ALA A 296 1.94 -10.75 6.68
N ASP A 297 3.01 -10.05 7.06
CA ASP A 297 3.84 -10.37 8.22
C ASP A 297 3.25 -9.80 9.52
N ILE A 298 2.11 -10.33 9.94
CA ILE A 298 1.46 -9.93 11.20
C ILE A 298 2.32 -10.34 12.41
N ASN A 299 3.03 -11.47 12.34
CA ASN A 299 3.96 -11.87 13.41
C ASN A 299 5.05 -10.81 13.61
N GLY A 300 5.69 -10.37 12.52
CA GLY A 300 6.67 -9.28 12.57
C GLY A 300 6.07 -7.99 13.11
N LEU A 301 4.89 -7.60 12.63
CA LEU A 301 4.19 -6.41 13.09
C LEU A 301 3.93 -6.41 14.60
N LEU A 302 3.38 -7.48 15.15
CA LEU A 302 3.08 -7.55 16.58
C LEU A 302 4.35 -7.61 17.43
N ASN A 303 5.41 -8.25 16.94
CA ASN A 303 6.72 -8.21 17.60
C ASN A 303 7.32 -6.79 17.62
N GLU A 304 7.13 -6.01 16.57
CA GLU A 304 7.53 -4.59 16.52
C GLU A 304 6.70 -3.75 17.49
N VAL A 305 5.39 -3.99 17.55
CA VAL A 305 4.49 -3.33 18.52
C VAL A 305 4.89 -3.65 19.96
N ILE A 306 5.16 -4.91 20.30
CA ILE A 306 5.58 -5.32 21.64
C ILE A 306 6.96 -4.72 22.00
N ALA A 307 7.82 -4.54 21.01
CA ALA A 307 9.15 -3.94 21.23
C ALA A 307 9.10 -2.46 21.59
N ASN A 308 8.14 -1.72 21.05
CA ASN A 308 8.00 -0.27 21.26
C ASN A 308 6.52 0.17 21.23
N PRO A 309 5.69 -0.31 22.18
CA PRO A 309 4.24 -0.18 22.11
C PRO A 309 3.74 1.27 22.24
N THR A 310 4.45 2.11 22.96
CA THR A 310 4.03 3.49 23.26
C THR A 310 3.82 4.32 21.98
N VAL A 311 4.66 4.12 20.97
CA VAL A 311 4.52 4.86 19.69
C VAL A 311 3.22 4.51 18.95
N TYR A 312 2.66 3.33 19.19
CA TYR A 312 1.39 2.88 18.61
C TYR A 312 0.16 3.23 19.45
N GLY A 313 0.36 3.87 20.60
CA GLY A 313 -0.70 4.19 21.57
C GLY A 313 -1.02 3.06 22.55
N ILE A 314 -0.16 2.05 22.66
CA ILE A 314 -0.33 0.90 23.56
C ILE A 314 0.55 1.07 24.78
N GLN A 315 -0.02 0.84 25.97
CA GLN A 315 0.67 1.02 27.24
C GLN A 315 1.01 -0.29 27.93
N ASN A 316 0.25 -1.35 27.69
CA ASN A 316 0.49 -2.67 28.27
C ASN A 316 0.37 -3.78 27.21
N THR A 317 1.42 -4.60 27.06
CA THR A 317 1.50 -5.72 26.13
C THR A 317 1.59 -7.09 26.84
N LEU A 318 1.57 -7.11 28.18
CA LEU A 318 1.71 -8.33 28.97
C LEU A 318 0.38 -8.80 29.57
N GLY A 319 -0.44 -7.87 30.03
CA GLY A 319 -1.80 -8.12 30.54
C GLY A 319 -2.87 -8.01 29.46
N TYR A 320 -4.13 -8.00 29.87
CA TYR A 320 -5.28 -7.79 29.00
C TYR A 320 -6.35 -6.94 29.68
N ALA A 321 -7.18 -6.27 28.86
CA ALA A 321 -8.05 -5.19 29.32
C ALA A 321 -9.30 -5.67 30.07
N CYS A 322 -9.93 -6.76 29.61
CA CYS A 322 -11.15 -7.29 30.21
C CYS A 322 -10.90 -7.79 31.64
N PRO A 323 -11.85 -7.63 32.57
CA PRO A 323 -11.71 -8.18 33.90
C PRO A 323 -11.50 -9.70 33.88
N TYR A 324 -10.69 -10.23 34.78
CA TYR A 324 -10.40 -11.65 34.84
C TYR A 324 -11.68 -12.50 34.96
N GLY A 325 -11.79 -13.53 34.13
CA GLY A 325 -12.94 -14.45 34.12
C GLY A 325 -14.17 -13.96 33.34
N VAL A 326 -14.14 -12.73 32.82
CA VAL A 326 -15.20 -12.21 31.92
C VAL A 326 -15.00 -12.77 30.51
N LYS A 327 -16.07 -13.30 29.92
CA LYS A 327 -16.03 -13.77 28.52
C LYS A 327 -15.88 -12.59 27.58
N ILE A 328 -15.09 -12.78 26.53
CA ILE A 328 -14.76 -11.71 25.56
C ILE A 328 -16.00 -11.08 24.91
N ASN A 329 -17.01 -11.86 24.58
CA ASN A 329 -18.26 -11.37 23.99
C ASN A 329 -19.15 -10.61 24.95
N GLU A 330 -18.85 -10.62 26.25
CA GLU A 330 -19.53 -9.87 27.29
C GLU A 330 -18.70 -8.67 27.76
N CYS A 331 -17.45 -8.55 27.32
CA CYS A 331 -16.49 -7.54 27.77
C CYS A 331 -16.79 -6.17 27.17
N SER A 332 -16.92 -5.19 28.06
CA SER A 332 -17.06 -3.77 27.68
C SER A 332 -16.05 -2.90 28.44
N ALA A 333 -15.56 -1.85 27.78
CA ALA A 333 -14.66 -0.87 28.37
C ALA A 333 -15.28 -0.11 29.56
N ASN A 334 -16.60 -0.14 29.71
CA ASN A 334 -17.33 0.49 30.83
C ASN A 334 -17.47 -0.42 32.06
N MET A 335 -16.95 -1.65 32.02
CA MET A 335 -17.07 -2.57 33.13
C MET A 335 -16.15 -2.20 34.29
N SER A 336 -16.63 -2.42 35.52
CA SER A 336 -15.78 -2.35 36.71
C SER A 336 -14.65 -3.36 36.63
N GLY A 337 -13.42 -2.94 36.89
CA GLY A 337 -12.22 -3.78 36.79
C GLY A 337 -11.66 -3.90 35.38
N PHE A 338 -12.19 -3.15 34.40
CA PHE A 338 -11.53 -2.99 33.12
C PHE A 338 -10.19 -2.25 33.29
N ALA A 339 -9.14 -2.66 32.57
CA ALA A 339 -7.80 -2.10 32.72
C ALA A 339 -7.76 -0.58 32.43
N GLU A 340 -7.05 0.16 33.27
CA GLU A 340 -6.86 1.61 33.11
C GLU A 340 -5.95 1.93 31.93
N TYR A 341 -4.89 1.13 31.75
CA TYR A 341 -3.93 1.32 30.67
C TYR A 341 -4.39 0.67 29.38
N GLN A 342 -4.16 1.36 28.25
CA GLN A 342 -4.45 0.82 26.92
C GLN A 342 -3.66 -0.45 26.67
N SER A 343 -4.34 -1.58 26.62
CA SER A 343 -3.73 -2.90 26.41
C SER A 343 -3.68 -3.29 24.93
N LEU A 344 -2.73 -4.16 24.57
CA LEU A 344 -2.70 -4.81 23.27
C LEU A 344 -3.79 -5.89 23.17
N PHE A 345 -4.06 -6.60 24.25
CA PHE A 345 -5.03 -7.69 24.32
C PHE A 345 -6.30 -7.30 25.06
N SER A 346 -7.46 -7.72 24.54
CA SER A 346 -8.77 -7.59 25.19
C SER A 346 -8.97 -8.65 26.28
N ASP A 347 -8.80 -9.90 25.92
CA ASP A 347 -8.73 -11.05 26.83
C ASP A 347 -7.35 -11.71 26.77
N SER A 348 -7.21 -12.89 27.32
CA SER A 348 -5.91 -13.56 27.34
C SER A 348 -5.33 -13.93 25.97
N PHE A 349 -6.10 -13.79 24.88
CA PHE A 349 -5.71 -14.27 23.55
C PHE A 349 -6.02 -13.32 22.39
N HIS A 350 -7.07 -12.48 22.50
CA HIS A 350 -7.57 -11.66 21.40
C HIS A 350 -7.15 -10.19 21.53
N PRO A 351 -6.81 -9.51 20.41
CA PRO A 351 -6.44 -8.11 20.42
C PRO A 351 -7.59 -7.18 20.84
N THR A 352 -7.23 -6.04 21.41
CA THR A 352 -8.14 -4.90 21.65
C THR A 352 -8.60 -4.29 20.31
N PRO A 353 -9.63 -3.44 20.33
CA PRO A 353 -10.00 -2.65 19.15
C PRO A 353 -8.83 -1.87 18.52
N LEU A 354 -7.92 -1.33 19.34
CA LEU A 354 -6.71 -0.69 18.83
C LEU A 354 -5.75 -1.69 18.16
N GLY A 355 -5.56 -2.88 18.74
CA GLY A 355 -4.80 -3.96 18.11
C GLY A 355 -5.41 -4.41 16.78
N GLN A 356 -6.73 -4.55 16.72
CA GLN A 356 -7.47 -4.84 15.48
C GLN A 356 -7.27 -3.74 14.44
N LYS A 357 -7.35 -2.48 14.84
CA LYS A 357 -7.14 -1.32 13.94
C LYS A 357 -5.72 -1.31 13.36
N ILE A 358 -4.70 -1.54 14.19
CA ILE A 358 -3.30 -1.60 13.73
C ILE A 358 -3.11 -2.69 12.68
N MET A 359 -3.66 -3.88 12.89
CA MET A 359 -3.61 -4.98 11.92
C MET A 359 -4.35 -4.63 10.62
N GLY A 360 -5.52 -4.01 10.71
CA GLY A 360 -6.29 -3.55 9.54
C GLY A 360 -5.57 -2.49 8.74
N GLN A 361 -4.99 -1.49 9.41
CA GLN A 361 -4.16 -0.45 8.79
C GLN A 361 -2.94 -1.05 8.10
N TYR A 362 -2.29 -2.02 8.72
CA TYR A 362 -1.14 -2.71 8.17
C TYR A 362 -1.49 -3.46 6.87
N ILE A 363 -2.49 -4.35 6.90
CA ILE A 363 -2.88 -5.12 5.71
C ILE A 363 -3.34 -4.18 4.59
N THR A 364 -4.09 -3.13 4.92
CA THR A 364 -4.50 -2.12 3.95
C THR A 364 -3.29 -1.44 3.31
N SER A 365 -2.29 -1.06 4.10
CA SER A 365 -1.09 -0.37 3.60
C SER A 365 -0.28 -1.21 2.60
N ILE A 366 -0.09 -2.50 2.87
CA ILE A 366 0.66 -3.38 1.97
C ILE A 366 -0.15 -3.77 0.72
N TYR A 367 -1.48 -3.81 0.84
CA TYR A 367 -2.36 -4.03 -0.29
C TYR A 367 -2.36 -2.86 -1.27
N ILE A 368 -2.45 -1.61 -0.79
CA ILE A 368 -2.50 -0.42 -1.65
C ILE A 368 -1.14 0.01 -2.19
N ALA A 369 -0.04 -0.46 -1.60
CA ALA A 369 1.32 -0.06 -1.98
C ALA A 369 1.60 -0.17 -3.49
N PRO A 370 1.23 -1.27 -4.20
CA PRO A 370 1.43 -1.36 -5.64
C PRO A 370 0.71 -0.24 -6.42
N SER A 371 -0.50 0.14 -6.02
CA SER A 371 -1.24 1.22 -6.68
C SER A 371 -0.56 2.58 -6.50
N GLN A 372 0.08 2.81 -5.35
CA GLN A 372 0.89 4.00 -5.10
C GLN A 372 2.10 4.03 -6.04
N VAL A 373 2.86 2.94 -6.13
CA VAL A 373 4.07 2.82 -6.95
C VAL A 373 3.74 2.87 -8.45
N MET A 374 2.61 2.33 -8.89
CA MET A 374 2.17 2.40 -10.29
C MET A 374 1.90 3.82 -10.79
N THR A 375 1.69 4.79 -9.90
CA THR A 375 1.58 6.21 -10.30
C THR A 375 2.85 6.74 -10.95
N LEU A 376 4.01 6.13 -10.72
CA LEU A 376 5.28 6.51 -11.35
C LEU A 376 5.23 6.39 -12.88
N THR A 377 4.46 5.47 -13.44
CA THR A 377 4.32 5.36 -14.90
C THR A 377 3.65 6.58 -15.52
N GLN A 378 2.78 7.25 -14.77
CA GLN A 378 2.06 8.43 -15.22
C GLN A 378 2.93 9.69 -15.10
N VAL A 379 3.61 9.83 -13.96
CA VAL A 379 4.51 10.99 -13.75
C VAL A 379 5.73 10.93 -14.65
N ASN A 380 6.20 9.74 -15.00
CA ASN A 380 7.30 9.57 -15.96
C ASN A 380 6.96 10.15 -17.36
N ARG A 381 5.71 10.07 -17.78
CA ARG A 381 5.21 10.68 -19.02
C ARG A 381 5.19 12.21 -18.97
N ALA A 382 4.93 12.78 -17.80
CA ALA A 382 4.76 14.23 -17.64
C ALA A 382 6.06 15.01 -17.93
N SER A 383 7.22 14.47 -17.60
CA SER A 383 8.52 15.09 -17.82
C SER A 383 8.80 15.37 -19.31
N VAL A 384 8.45 14.42 -20.17
CA VAL A 384 8.57 14.58 -21.63
C VAL A 384 7.58 15.63 -22.13
N LYS A 385 6.34 15.64 -21.64
CA LYS A 385 5.34 16.65 -22.03
C LYS A 385 5.81 18.06 -21.74
N SER A 386 6.44 18.30 -20.58
CA SER A 386 6.97 19.62 -20.21
C SER A 386 8.10 20.08 -21.13
N ALA A 387 9.01 19.19 -21.49
CA ALA A 387 10.08 19.48 -22.46
C ALA A 387 9.51 19.79 -23.84
N LEU A 388 8.56 18.98 -24.32
CA LEU A 388 7.93 19.17 -25.64
C LEU A 388 7.05 20.43 -25.69
N SER A 389 6.52 20.93 -24.57
CA SER A 389 5.81 22.22 -24.52
C SER A 389 6.73 23.39 -24.88
N SER A 390 7.99 23.38 -24.44
CA SER A 390 8.97 24.38 -24.84
C SER A 390 9.31 24.30 -26.35
N LEU A 391 9.42 23.07 -26.88
CA LEU A 391 9.61 22.84 -28.31
C LEU A 391 8.42 23.35 -29.12
N ASP A 392 7.20 23.06 -28.70
CA ASP A 392 5.98 23.50 -29.38
C ASP A 392 5.90 25.04 -29.46
N GLY A 393 6.21 25.72 -28.36
CA GLY A 393 6.28 27.19 -28.35
C GLY A 393 7.33 27.75 -29.31
N HIS A 394 8.49 27.13 -29.37
CA HIS A 394 9.57 27.51 -30.27
C HIS A 394 9.19 27.28 -31.75
N LEU A 395 8.71 26.09 -32.10
CA LEU A 395 8.32 25.77 -33.49
C LEU A 395 7.14 26.60 -33.98
N GLN A 396 6.21 26.96 -33.12
CA GLN A 396 5.09 27.81 -33.47
C GLN A 396 5.52 29.23 -33.92
N GLN A 397 6.63 29.73 -33.38
CA GLN A 397 7.19 31.01 -33.82
C GLN A 397 7.85 30.94 -35.21
N LEU A 398 8.38 29.76 -35.57
CA LEU A 398 9.13 29.56 -36.81
C LEU A 398 8.24 29.15 -37.99
N ARG A 399 7.03 28.72 -37.74
CA ARG A 399 6.13 28.24 -38.81
C ARG A 399 5.66 29.34 -39.79
N ASN A 400 5.56 30.59 -39.32
CA ASN A 400 5.07 31.75 -40.11
C ASN A 400 6.20 32.68 -40.59
N GLY A 401 7.34 32.18 -40.91
CA GLY A 401 8.49 32.96 -41.36
C GLY A 401 9.72 32.52 -40.58
N GLY A 402 10.21 31.36 -40.92
CA GLY A 402 11.37 30.73 -40.31
C GLY A 402 12.65 31.59 -40.40
N ASN A 403 13.74 31.04 -39.96
CA ASN A 403 15.03 31.66 -40.16
C ASN A 403 15.40 31.64 -41.67
N GLU A 404 16.22 32.56 -42.11
CA GLU A 404 16.81 32.50 -43.44
C GLU A 404 17.70 31.26 -43.58
N GLN A 405 17.78 30.70 -44.79
CA GLN A 405 18.63 29.54 -45.07
C GLN A 405 20.08 29.82 -44.63
N GLY A 406 20.69 28.83 -43.97
CA GLY A 406 22.06 28.90 -43.42
C GLY A 406 22.18 29.55 -42.05
N LYS A 407 21.09 30.02 -41.46
CA LYS A 407 21.09 30.61 -40.12
C LYS A 407 21.01 29.56 -39.04
N VAL A 408 21.71 29.81 -37.93
CA VAL A 408 21.65 29.04 -36.70
C VAL A 408 20.73 29.72 -35.72
N GLY A 409 19.78 28.99 -35.18
CA GLY A 409 18.92 29.44 -34.08
C GLY A 409 19.39 28.87 -32.74
N VAL A 410 19.26 29.67 -31.71
CA VAL A 410 19.44 29.22 -30.31
C VAL A 410 18.20 29.62 -29.52
N PHE A 411 17.65 28.69 -28.75
CA PHE A 411 16.51 29.02 -27.91
C PHE A 411 16.66 28.47 -26.49
N GLY A 412 16.03 29.15 -25.55
CA GLY A 412 15.85 28.75 -24.17
C GLY A 412 14.37 28.72 -23.83
N GLY A 413 13.96 27.77 -23.07
CA GLY A 413 12.57 27.61 -22.61
C GLY A 413 12.48 27.22 -21.15
N TYR A 414 11.33 27.56 -20.56
CA TYR A 414 10.95 27.13 -19.23
C TYR A 414 9.48 26.70 -19.25
N THR A 415 9.22 25.52 -18.70
CA THR A 415 7.86 25.04 -18.47
C THR A 415 7.73 24.74 -16.99
N GLY A 416 6.72 25.30 -16.35
CA GLY A 416 6.51 25.19 -14.92
C GLY A 416 5.06 24.92 -14.56
N ASN A 417 4.91 24.21 -13.48
CA ASN A 417 3.81 24.06 -12.56
C ASN A 417 4.25 23.11 -11.43
N GLN A 418 3.98 21.81 -11.54
CA GLN A 418 4.47 20.79 -10.60
C GLN A 418 5.94 20.45 -10.87
N ASP A 419 6.35 20.57 -12.13
CA ASP A 419 7.72 20.36 -12.59
C ASP A 419 8.36 21.69 -12.94
N LYS A 420 9.65 21.83 -12.71
CA LYS A 420 10.48 22.94 -13.17
C LYS A 420 11.39 22.41 -14.25
N THR A 421 11.02 22.68 -15.51
CA THR A 421 11.75 22.19 -16.69
C THR A 421 12.40 23.34 -17.43
N PHE A 422 13.73 23.30 -17.52
CA PHE A 422 14.53 24.24 -18.31
C PHE A 422 15.00 23.55 -19.58
N THR A 423 14.87 24.22 -20.70
CA THR A 423 15.25 23.71 -22.02
C THR A 423 16.24 24.66 -22.69
N LEU A 424 17.25 24.10 -23.32
CA LEU A 424 18.18 24.79 -24.18
C LEU A 424 18.27 24.03 -25.49
N GLY A 425 18.11 24.74 -26.62
CA GLY A 425 18.13 24.13 -27.93
C GLY A 425 18.85 24.95 -28.94
N SER A 426 19.21 24.30 -30.04
CA SER A 426 19.77 24.92 -31.22
C SER A 426 19.26 24.24 -32.48
N ASP A 427 19.03 25.03 -33.52
CA ASP A 427 18.60 24.55 -34.83
C ASP A 427 19.32 25.24 -35.97
N TYR A 428 19.21 24.63 -37.13
CA TYR A 428 19.83 25.09 -38.35
C TYR A 428 18.81 25.07 -39.49
N GLN A 429 18.63 26.20 -40.16
CA GLN A 429 17.79 26.30 -41.33
C GLN A 429 18.54 25.72 -42.55
N LEU A 430 18.36 24.42 -42.80
CA LEU A 430 19.07 23.69 -43.83
C LEU A 430 18.66 24.12 -45.24
N LEU A 431 17.37 24.28 -45.47
CA LEU A 431 16.75 24.78 -46.70
C LEU A 431 15.76 25.90 -46.32
N ASP A 432 15.31 26.67 -47.28
CA ASP A 432 14.32 27.74 -47.04
C ASP A 432 13.06 27.22 -46.31
N ASN A 433 12.74 25.93 -46.48
CA ASN A 433 11.55 25.31 -45.95
C ASN A 433 11.84 24.16 -44.98
N LEU A 434 13.11 23.89 -44.62
CA LEU A 434 13.48 22.78 -43.75
C LEU A 434 14.44 23.20 -42.64
N LEU A 435 14.01 23.02 -41.42
CA LEU A 435 14.78 23.27 -40.20
C LEU A 435 15.05 21.95 -39.48
N LEU A 436 16.27 21.76 -38.98
CA LEU A 436 16.69 20.64 -38.13
C LEU A 436 17.25 21.19 -36.84
N GLY A 437 16.94 20.53 -35.71
CA GLY A 437 17.42 20.96 -34.42
C GLY A 437 17.54 19.87 -33.39
N ALA A 438 18.16 20.24 -32.28
CA ALA A 438 18.27 19.41 -31.10
C ALA A 438 18.12 20.28 -29.85
N MET A 439 17.58 19.69 -28.80
CA MET A 439 17.46 20.35 -27.51
C MET A 439 17.75 19.41 -26.35
N TYR A 440 18.12 20.00 -25.25
CA TYR A 440 18.33 19.38 -23.98
C TYR A 440 17.41 20.04 -22.94
N SER A 441 16.70 19.22 -22.18
CA SER A 441 15.87 19.69 -21.07
C SER A 441 16.32 19.06 -19.78
N ASN A 442 16.34 19.85 -18.72
CA ASN A 442 16.64 19.44 -17.36
C ASN A 442 15.43 19.76 -16.49
N TYR A 443 15.04 18.85 -15.63
CA TYR A 443 13.90 19.07 -14.76
C TYR A 443 14.13 18.54 -13.35
N LYS A 444 13.41 19.17 -12.43
CA LYS A 444 13.30 18.77 -11.03
C LYS A 444 11.83 18.80 -10.66
N GLU A 445 11.41 17.77 -9.97
CA GLU A 445 10.02 17.64 -9.51
C GLU A 445 9.98 17.14 -8.06
N GLU A 446 8.98 17.60 -7.32
CA GLU A 446 8.60 17.08 -6.02
C GLU A 446 7.09 16.87 -6.06
N ARG A 447 6.65 15.62 -5.88
CA ARG A 447 5.23 15.26 -6.08
C ARG A 447 4.70 14.33 -5.00
N SER A 448 3.39 14.45 -4.81
CA SER A 448 2.55 13.48 -4.10
C SER A 448 1.42 13.05 -5.02
N PRO A 449 1.68 12.12 -5.96
CA PRO A 449 0.74 11.78 -7.03
C PRO A 449 -0.52 11.07 -6.53
N ILE A 450 -0.46 10.48 -5.36
CA ILE A 450 -1.56 9.82 -4.66
C ILE A 450 -1.37 9.98 -3.15
N ALA A 451 -2.43 9.78 -2.37
CA ALA A 451 -2.37 9.85 -0.90
C ALA A 451 -1.29 8.93 -0.33
N ASP A 452 -0.59 9.44 0.68
CA ASP A 452 0.45 8.74 1.45
C ASP A 452 1.64 8.22 0.62
N PHE A 453 1.86 8.83 -0.55
CA PHE A 453 3.00 8.53 -1.42
C PHE A 453 3.58 9.80 -2.01
N SER A 454 4.89 9.99 -1.84
CA SER A 454 5.62 11.16 -2.33
C SER A 454 7.02 10.81 -2.81
N TYR A 455 7.59 11.66 -3.67
CA TYR A 455 8.96 11.50 -4.15
C TYR A 455 9.57 12.83 -4.58
N ALA A 456 10.90 12.85 -4.69
CA ALA A 456 11.68 13.85 -5.41
C ALA A 456 12.26 13.21 -6.67
N GLY A 457 12.13 13.88 -7.82
CA GLY A 457 12.63 13.42 -9.11
C GLY A 457 13.54 14.45 -9.78
N ARG A 458 14.55 13.97 -10.47
CA ARG A 458 15.46 14.77 -11.31
C ARG A 458 15.73 14.03 -12.60
N GLY A 459 15.72 14.74 -13.70
CA GLY A 459 15.99 14.08 -14.95
C GLY A 459 16.31 15.00 -16.12
N HIS A 460 16.47 14.35 -17.25
CA HIS A 460 16.91 14.94 -18.49
C HIS A 460 16.07 14.42 -19.64
N VAL A 461 15.81 15.28 -20.63
CA VAL A 461 15.22 14.92 -21.91
C VAL A 461 16.15 15.41 -23.03
N LEU A 462 16.53 14.50 -23.92
CA LEU A 462 17.20 14.83 -25.18
C LEU A 462 16.18 14.72 -26.30
N THR A 463 16.10 15.75 -27.17
CA THR A 463 15.17 15.76 -28.28
C THR A 463 15.86 16.20 -29.56
N ALA A 464 15.68 15.45 -30.63
CA ALA A 464 15.98 15.88 -31.98
C ALA A 464 14.67 16.21 -32.68
N TYR A 465 14.63 17.29 -33.46
CA TYR A 465 13.40 17.76 -34.11
C TYR A 465 13.63 18.32 -35.48
N THR A 466 12.56 18.40 -36.26
CA THR A 466 12.53 18.98 -37.59
C THR A 466 11.22 19.76 -37.79
N LEU A 467 11.27 20.80 -38.61
CA LEU A 467 10.12 21.54 -39.10
C LEU A 467 10.26 21.69 -40.60
N TRP A 468 9.25 21.24 -41.33
CA TRP A 468 9.15 21.37 -42.79
C TRP A 468 7.90 22.17 -43.16
N ASN A 469 8.11 23.30 -43.88
CA ASN A 469 7.04 24.13 -44.39
C ASN A 469 6.80 23.80 -45.88
N TYR A 470 5.54 23.61 -46.28
CA TYR A 470 5.17 23.28 -47.63
C TYR A 470 3.97 24.12 -48.12
N TYR A 471 3.95 24.45 -49.39
CA TYR A 471 2.89 25.23 -50.05
C TYR A 471 2.52 26.53 -49.34
N ASN A 472 3.44 27.21 -48.72
CA ASN A 472 3.30 28.48 -47.97
C ASN A 472 2.37 28.41 -46.73
N ASN A 473 1.44 27.47 -46.67
CA ASN A 473 0.42 27.38 -45.61
C ASN A 473 0.49 26.11 -44.80
N GLY A 474 1.07 25.04 -45.33
CA GLY A 474 1.21 23.76 -44.66
C GLY A 474 2.51 23.65 -43.89
N TRP A 475 2.50 22.92 -42.83
CA TRP A 475 3.69 22.60 -42.05
C TRP A 475 3.61 21.20 -41.44
N LEU A 476 4.78 20.58 -41.33
CA LEU A 476 4.97 19.27 -40.71
C LEU A 476 6.13 19.37 -39.74
N SER A 477 5.95 18.94 -38.50
CA SER A 477 7.03 18.79 -37.54
C SER A 477 7.14 17.36 -37.06
N GLY A 478 8.35 16.95 -36.73
CA GLY A 478 8.63 15.68 -36.11
C GLY A 478 9.66 15.81 -35.02
N ASP A 479 9.53 15.05 -34.00
CA ASP A 479 10.55 14.94 -32.95
C ASP A 479 10.76 13.49 -32.53
N PHE A 480 11.97 13.23 -32.07
CA PHE A 480 12.39 12.01 -31.40
C PHE A 480 13.01 12.39 -30.08
N HIS A 481 12.57 11.76 -28.99
CA HIS A 481 12.99 12.14 -27.65
C HIS A 481 13.33 10.91 -26.80
N TYR A 482 14.25 11.15 -25.86
CA TYR A 482 14.66 10.19 -24.83
C TYR A 482 14.74 10.91 -23.49
N SER A 483 14.16 10.33 -22.47
CA SER A 483 14.23 10.83 -21.10
C SER A 483 14.73 9.80 -20.11
N ARG A 484 15.39 10.29 -19.08
CA ARG A 484 15.79 9.51 -17.90
C ARG A 484 15.50 10.33 -16.65
N THR A 485 14.78 9.72 -15.71
CA THR A 485 14.42 10.32 -14.42
C THR A 485 14.98 9.45 -13.30
N ASN A 486 15.69 10.06 -12.36
CA ASN A 486 16.03 9.44 -11.08
C ASN A 486 14.98 9.86 -10.07
N TYR A 487 14.25 8.88 -9.57
CA TYR A 487 13.28 9.04 -8.49
C TYR A 487 13.97 8.77 -7.17
N GLU A 488 14.12 9.81 -6.36
CA GLU A 488 14.77 9.76 -5.05
C GLU A 488 13.70 9.86 -3.96
N SER A 489 13.99 9.28 -2.79
CA SER A 489 13.11 9.41 -1.62
C SER A 489 11.65 9.01 -1.89
N LEU A 490 11.43 7.94 -2.67
CA LEU A 490 10.10 7.35 -2.83
C LEU A 490 9.61 6.94 -1.44
N THR A 491 8.60 7.64 -0.92
CA THR A 491 8.16 7.52 0.46
C THR A 491 6.72 7.07 0.52
N ARG A 492 6.48 5.90 1.13
CA ARG A 492 5.15 5.47 1.56
C ARG A 492 4.98 5.82 3.02
N THR A 493 3.90 6.52 3.35
CA THR A 493 3.53 6.88 4.71
C THR A 493 2.43 5.95 5.20
N ILE A 494 2.64 5.31 6.35
CA ILE A 494 1.77 4.28 6.89
C ILE A 494 1.37 4.66 8.31
N GLN A 495 0.06 4.74 8.57
CA GLN A 495 -0.47 4.95 9.91
C GLN A 495 -0.72 3.60 10.57
N LEU A 496 -0.20 3.39 11.78
CA LEU A 496 -0.37 2.19 12.60
C LEU A 496 -0.74 2.62 14.03
N GLY A 497 -2.02 2.66 14.35
CA GLY A 497 -2.48 3.27 15.60
C GLY A 497 -2.09 4.76 15.63
N GLU A 498 -1.36 5.17 16.65
CA GLU A 498 -0.80 6.53 16.77
C GLU A 498 0.52 6.72 16.02
N ALA A 499 1.17 5.64 15.59
CA ALA A 499 2.45 5.70 14.91
C ALA A 499 2.29 6.09 13.43
N THR A 500 3.21 6.91 12.95
CA THR A 500 3.41 7.17 11.52
C THR A 500 4.73 6.56 11.10
N ARG A 501 4.68 5.57 10.21
CA ARG A 501 5.85 4.88 9.66
C ARG A 501 6.08 5.32 8.22
N ARG A 502 7.35 5.42 7.81
CA ARG A 502 7.73 5.73 6.43
C ARG A 502 8.64 4.65 5.89
N GLU A 503 8.30 4.14 4.70
CA GLU A 503 9.13 3.25 3.92
C GLU A 503 9.71 4.02 2.74
N ILE A 504 11.02 3.94 2.54
CA ILE A 504 11.76 4.79 1.60
C ILE A 504 12.54 3.93 0.62
N GLY A 505 12.50 4.31 -0.64
CA GLY A 505 13.27 3.69 -1.71
C GLY A 505 13.66 4.68 -2.79
N SER A 506 14.31 4.18 -3.84
CA SER A 506 14.69 4.95 -5.03
C SER A 506 14.67 4.07 -6.27
N THR A 507 14.44 4.69 -7.42
CA THR A 507 14.45 3.99 -8.71
C THR A 507 14.76 4.92 -9.88
N THR A 508 14.82 4.38 -11.07
CA THR A 508 15.04 5.12 -12.32
C THR A 508 13.92 4.81 -13.30
N GLY A 509 13.38 5.85 -13.92
CA GLY A 509 12.46 5.74 -15.05
C GLY A 509 13.12 6.20 -16.33
N LYS A 510 12.74 5.59 -17.47
CA LYS A 510 13.18 5.93 -18.82
C LYS A 510 11.97 6.00 -19.72
N GLN A 511 12.06 6.84 -20.74
CA GLN A 511 11.06 6.90 -21.79
C GLN A 511 11.71 7.36 -23.09
N TRP A 512 11.32 6.76 -24.19
CA TRP A 512 11.70 7.21 -25.51
C TRP A 512 10.50 7.16 -26.45
N GLY A 513 10.50 8.00 -27.44
CA GLY A 513 9.38 8.07 -28.35
C GLY A 513 9.59 9.04 -29.50
N ALA A 514 8.57 9.14 -30.32
CA ALA A 514 8.51 10.04 -31.46
C ALA A 514 7.12 10.65 -31.58
N ARG A 515 7.08 11.87 -32.12
CA ARG A 515 5.84 12.61 -32.35
C ARG A 515 5.89 13.23 -33.74
N ILE A 516 4.77 13.18 -34.45
CA ILE A 516 4.57 13.85 -35.75
C ILE A 516 3.36 14.75 -35.62
N THR A 517 3.51 16.02 -36.06
CA THR A 517 2.46 17.01 -36.03
C THR A 517 2.34 17.67 -37.40
N ALA A 518 1.14 17.76 -37.95
CA ALA A 518 0.85 18.45 -39.20
C ALA A 518 -0.21 19.50 -38.96
N GLY A 519 -0.10 20.62 -39.67
CA GLY A 519 -1.06 21.68 -39.65
C GLY A 519 -1.18 22.41 -40.99
N TRP A 520 -2.26 23.13 -41.13
CA TRP A 520 -2.53 23.95 -42.30
C TRP A 520 -3.04 25.32 -41.85
N ASP A 521 -2.34 26.40 -42.24
CA ASP A 521 -2.67 27.76 -41.88
C ASP A 521 -3.62 28.36 -42.92
N ILE A 522 -4.82 28.72 -42.50
CA ILE A 522 -5.86 29.30 -43.33
C ILE A 522 -6.01 30.79 -42.97
N PRO A 523 -5.48 31.71 -43.75
CA PRO A 523 -5.68 33.15 -43.53
C PRO A 523 -7.14 33.51 -43.78
N VAL A 524 -7.82 34.03 -42.76
CA VAL A 524 -9.22 34.48 -42.85
C VAL A 524 -9.28 35.96 -43.15
N THR A 525 -8.41 36.73 -42.52
CA THR A 525 -8.20 38.17 -42.79
C THR A 525 -6.70 38.47 -42.69
N HIS A 526 -6.31 39.74 -42.92
CA HIS A 526 -4.92 40.19 -42.72
C HIS A 526 -4.43 40.05 -41.29
N TYR A 527 -5.34 39.90 -40.31
CA TYR A 527 -5.03 39.85 -38.88
C TYR A 527 -5.38 38.51 -38.25
N LEU A 528 -6.10 37.65 -38.97
CA LEU A 528 -6.65 36.42 -38.39
C LEU A 528 -6.32 35.20 -39.24
N THR A 529 -5.66 34.24 -38.65
CA THR A 529 -5.36 32.92 -39.23
C THR A 529 -5.97 31.84 -38.36
N THR A 530 -6.55 30.82 -38.96
CA THR A 530 -7.08 29.64 -38.30
C THR A 530 -6.36 28.40 -38.82
N SER A 531 -6.07 27.43 -37.92
CA SER A 531 -5.24 26.30 -38.28
C SER A 531 -5.77 25.02 -37.67
N PRO A 532 -6.26 24.07 -38.49
CA PRO A 532 -6.46 22.70 -38.06
C PRO A 532 -5.11 22.03 -37.85
N ILE A 533 -5.02 21.17 -36.80
CA ILE A 533 -3.80 20.48 -36.40
C ILE A 533 -4.15 19.02 -36.15
N ILE A 534 -3.29 18.11 -36.60
CA ILE A 534 -3.34 16.69 -36.29
C ILE A 534 -1.98 16.25 -35.77
N GLN A 535 -1.98 15.43 -34.76
CA GLN A 535 -0.75 14.91 -34.15
C GLN A 535 -0.91 13.45 -33.75
N TYR A 536 0.18 12.70 -33.89
CA TYR A 536 0.32 11.36 -33.34
C TYR A 536 1.63 11.27 -32.58
N ALA A 537 1.55 10.80 -31.34
CA ALA A 537 2.69 10.58 -30.46
C ALA A 537 2.74 9.11 -30.05
N TRP A 538 3.93 8.52 -30.13
CA TRP A 538 4.20 7.17 -29.68
C TRP A 538 5.37 7.21 -28.70
N ASP A 539 5.17 6.63 -27.51
CA ASP A 539 6.15 6.58 -26.44
C ASP A 539 6.17 5.20 -25.80
N LYS A 540 7.38 4.74 -25.46
CA LYS A 540 7.62 3.57 -24.65
C LYS A 540 8.43 3.95 -23.43
N GLY A 541 7.93 3.61 -22.25
CA GLY A 541 8.59 3.90 -20.98
C GLY A 541 8.73 2.66 -20.11
N ASP A 542 9.72 2.71 -19.25
CA ASP A 542 9.97 1.71 -18.22
C ASP A 542 10.39 2.38 -16.91
N ILE A 543 10.03 1.73 -15.81
CA ILE A 543 10.45 2.07 -14.46
C ILE A 543 11.10 0.84 -13.87
N ASP A 544 12.35 0.95 -13.46
CA ASP A 544 13.06 -0.15 -12.82
C ASP A 544 12.38 -0.53 -11.51
N GLY A 545 12.36 -1.81 -11.19
CA GLY A 545 11.93 -2.28 -9.89
C GLY A 545 12.84 -1.75 -8.77
N TYR A 546 12.31 -1.66 -7.56
CA TYR A 546 13.10 -1.20 -6.43
C TYR A 546 12.70 -1.87 -5.12
N ARG A 547 13.63 -1.84 -4.18
CA ARG A 547 13.46 -2.34 -2.83
C ARG A 547 13.48 -1.19 -1.84
N GLU A 548 12.48 -1.12 -0.99
CA GLU A 548 12.49 -0.22 0.16
C GLU A 548 13.61 -0.61 1.12
N SER A 549 14.26 0.40 1.72
CA SER A 549 15.48 0.21 2.52
C SER A 549 15.25 -0.47 3.86
N GLY A 550 14.00 -0.48 4.34
CA GLY A 550 13.62 -1.09 5.61
C GLY A 550 13.59 -2.62 5.56
N ASN A 551 13.64 -3.22 6.75
CA ASN A 551 13.48 -4.66 6.96
C ASN A 551 12.39 -4.94 8.00
N ASN A 552 11.39 -4.03 8.06
CA ASN A 552 10.23 -4.11 8.91
C ASN A 552 9.12 -4.94 8.25
N SER A 553 8.08 -5.25 9.02
CA SER A 553 6.87 -5.91 8.50
C SER A 553 6.21 -5.16 7.36
N THR A 554 6.33 -3.82 7.30
CA THR A 554 5.78 -2.95 6.26
C THR A 554 6.66 -2.77 5.03
N SER A 555 7.92 -3.18 5.09
CA SER A 555 8.89 -2.98 4.00
C SER A 555 8.62 -3.91 2.84
N MET A 556 8.63 -3.37 1.64
CA MET A 556 8.30 -4.08 0.40
C MET A 556 9.35 -3.85 -0.69
N HIS A 557 9.31 -4.68 -1.72
CA HIS A 557 9.99 -4.42 -2.99
C HIS A 557 9.05 -4.72 -4.16
N PHE A 558 9.34 -4.07 -5.28
CA PHE A 558 8.46 -4.02 -6.45
C PHE A 558 9.24 -4.40 -7.69
N GLY A 559 8.56 -5.08 -8.62
CA GLY A 559 9.11 -5.43 -9.92
C GLY A 559 9.16 -4.25 -10.89
N ASP A 560 9.70 -4.51 -12.07
CA ASP A 560 9.76 -3.54 -13.15
C ASP A 560 8.37 -3.21 -13.69
N GLN A 561 8.21 -2.00 -14.23
CA GLN A 561 7.00 -1.54 -14.89
C GLN A 561 7.29 -1.08 -16.30
N ASP A 562 6.44 -1.48 -17.25
CA ASP A 562 6.50 -1.06 -18.64
C ASP A 562 5.18 -0.37 -19.03
N TYR A 563 5.25 0.56 -19.97
CA TYR A 563 4.08 1.11 -20.62
C TYR A 563 4.36 1.54 -22.04
N THR A 564 3.33 1.47 -22.89
CA THR A 564 3.33 2.03 -24.24
C THR A 564 2.21 3.03 -24.35
N SER A 565 2.54 4.27 -24.72
CA SER A 565 1.58 5.35 -24.94
C SER A 565 1.46 5.63 -26.44
N LYS A 566 0.23 5.73 -26.94
CA LYS A 566 -0.08 6.06 -28.33
C LYS A 566 -1.21 7.08 -28.31
N VAL A 567 -0.89 8.35 -28.55
CA VAL A 567 -1.84 9.46 -28.42
C VAL A 567 -2.10 10.09 -29.78
N GLY A 568 -3.35 10.04 -30.21
CA GLY A 568 -3.84 10.82 -31.34
C GLY A 568 -4.44 12.15 -30.87
N THR A 569 -4.13 13.23 -31.54
CA THR A 569 -4.62 14.59 -31.23
C THR A 569 -5.24 15.24 -32.44
N LEU A 570 -6.44 15.81 -32.25
CA LEU A 570 -7.06 16.74 -33.17
C LEU A 570 -7.10 18.10 -32.49
N GLY A 571 -6.53 19.10 -33.15
CA GLY A 571 -6.43 20.44 -32.61
C GLY A 571 -6.96 21.51 -33.57
N TRP A 572 -7.30 22.63 -32.99
CA TRP A 572 -7.65 23.84 -33.73
C TRP A 572 -7.04 25.04 -33.04
N ARG A 573 -6.37 25.89 -33.84
CA ARG A 573 -5.72 27.09 -33.34
C ARG A 573 -6.20 28.30 -34.08
N VAL A 574 -6.30 29.43 -33.40
CA VAL A 574 -6.59 30.76 -33.96
C VAL A 574 -5.47 31.69 -33.54
N ASP A 575 -4.87 32.34 -34.52
CA ASP A 575 -3.79 33.31 -34.36
C ASP A 575 -4.25 34.71 -34.83
N THR A 576 -3.85 35.73 -34.09
CA THR A 576 -4.05 37.13 -34.48
C THR A 576 -2.70 37.84 -34.57
N GLN A 577 -2.56 38.76 -35.52
CA GLN A 577 -1.36 39.57 -35.68
C GLN A 577 -1.63 41.02 -35.26
N LEU A 578 -1.00 41.45 -34.17
CA LEU A 578 -1.14 42.80 -33.61
C LEU A 578 0.25 43.45 -33.48
N GLY A 579 0.73 44.03 -34.59
CA GLY A 579 2.06 44.62 -34.65
C GLY A 579 3.17 43.59 -34.39
N ARG A 580 3.91 43.75 -33.29
CA ARG A 580 4.98 42.81 -32.87
C ARG A 580 4.47 41.57 -32.14
N PHE A 581 3.21 41.54 -31.78
CA PHE A 581 2.61 40.50 -30.96
C PHE A 581 1.66 39.64 -31.81
N ASN A 582 1.73 38.33 -31.51
CA ASN A 582 0.83 37.36 -32.11
C ASN A 582 0.12 36.59 -30.96
N PRO A 583 -0.97 37.14 -30.42
CA PRO A 583 -1.85 36.40 -29.51
C PRO A 583 -2.51 35.24 -30.22
N TYR A 584 -2.62 34.09 -29.49
CA TYR A 584 -3.28 32.91 -30.02
C TYR A 584 -4.05 32.16 -28.96
N ALA A 585 -4.99 31.36 -29.43
CA ALA A 585 -5.70 30.38 -28.61
C ALA A 585 -5.83 29.05 -29.37
N SER A 586 -5.79 27.96 -28.67
CA SER A 586 -5.96 26.62 -29.24
C SER A 586 -6.75 25.70 -28.35
N VAL A 587 -7.42 24.73 -28.97
CA VAL A 587 -8.05 23.60 -28.32
C VAL A 587 -7.52 22.31 -28.93
N GLN A 588 -7.27 21.33 -28.09
CA GLN A 588 -6.82 19.99 -28.50
C GLN A 588 -7.67 18.93 -27.86
N PHE A 589 -8.05 17.93 -28.63
CA PHE A 589 -8.74 16.73 -28.23
C PHE A 589 -7.78 15.55 -28.37
N ASN A 590 -7.48 14.88 -27.28
CA ASN A 590 -6.51 13.80 -27.23
C ASN A 590 -7.20 12.47 -26.93
N HIS A 591 -6.74 11.41 -27.60
CA HIS A 591 -7.18 10.04 -27.35
C HIS A 591 -5.99 9.11 -27.21
N GLN A 592 -5.98 8.31 -26.12
CA GLN A 592 -4.99 7.28 -25.85
C GLN A 592 -5.42 5.96 -26.47
N PHE A 593 -4.67 5.46 -27.44
CA PHE A 593 -4.80 4.14 -28.07
C PHE A 593 -3.87 3.08 -27.44
N GLY A 594 -2.93 3.51 -26.62
CA GLY A 594 -1.96 2.65 -25.96
C GLY A 594 -2.46 2.11 -24.63
N ASP A 595 -1.53 1.77 -23.76
CA ASP A 595 -1.83 1.19 -22.46
C ASP A 595 -2.56 2.17 -21.56
N THR A 596 -3.69 1.71 -21.02
CA THR A 596 -4.54 2.47 -20.10
C THR A 596 -4.52 1.91 -18.68
N SER A 597 -3.91 0.76 -18.48
CA SER A 597 -3.70 0.14 -17.17
C SER A 597 -2.33 -0.52 -17.12
N ASN A 598 -1.74 -0.57 -15.93
CA ASN A 598 -0.45 -1.18 -15.66
C ASN A 598 -0.61 -2.35 -14.71
N LYS A 599 0.37 -3.26 -14.72
CA LYS A 599 0.49 -4.34 -13.75
C LYS A 599 1.80 -4.17 -12.99
N LEU A 600 1.76 -4.44 -11.69
CA LEU A 600 2.94 -4.40 -10.83
C LEU A 600 2.96 -5.62 -9.93
N ARG A 601 4.11 -6.26 -9.86
CA ARG A 601 4.40 -7.35 -8.94
C ARG A 601 5.03 -6.77 -7.68
N SER A 602 4.49 -7.12 -6.52
CA SER A 602 4.98 -6.70 -5.22
C SER A 602 5.32 -7.86 -4.31
N PHE A 603 6.28 -7.66 -3.42
CA PHE A 603 6.81 -8.64 -2.48
C PHE A 603 6.99 -8.01 -1.11
N MET A 604 6.87 -8.80 -0.06
CA MET A 604 7.26 -8.39 1.29
C MET A 604 8.76 -8.65 1.52
N ASN A 605 9.48 -7.67 2.07
CA ASN A 605 10.91 -7.82 2.34
C ASN A 605 11.22 -8.91 3.36
N THR A 606 10.31 -9.17 4.29
CA THR A 606 10.47 -10.17 5.36
C THR A 606 10.01 -11.57 4.96
N ASP A 607 9.38 -11.74 3.79
CA ASP A 607 8.87 -13.04 3.33
C ASP A 607 9.96 -13.87 2.65
N SER A 608 10.28 -15.02 3.23
CA SER A 608 11.24 -15.98 2.70
C SER A 608 10.67 -16.89 1.60
N SER A 609 9.35 -16.93 1.43
CA SER A 609 8.70 -17.76 0.40
C SER A 609 8.82 -17.17 -1.01
N HIS A 610 9.20 -15.90 -1.11
CA HIS A 610 9.16 -15.12 -2.35
C HIS A 610 7.75 -15.05 -2.97
N ALA A 611 6.71 -15.14 -2.14
CA ALA A 611 5.34 -14.92 -2.58
C ALA A 611 5.19 -13.51 -3.18
N SER A 612 4.44 -13.41 -4.25
CA SER A 612 4.23 -12.13 -4.91
C SER A 612 2.76 -11.91 -5.25
N ALA A 613 2.34 -10.66 -5.11
CA ALA A 613 1.05 -10.20 -5.56
C ALA A 613 1.22 -9.39 -6.85
N VAL A 614 0.50 -9.77 -7.90
CA VAL A 614 0.37 -8.97 -9.12
C VAL A 614 -0.91 -8.16 -9.00
N MET A 615 -0.75 -6.85 -8.98
CA MET A 615 -1.84 -5.89 -8.96
C MET A 615 -1.96 -5.21 -10.32
N LYS A 616 -3.19 -4.91 -10.72
CA LYS A 616 -3.49 -4.14 -11.92
C LYS A 616 -3.98 -2.75 -11.49
N SER A 617 -3.46 -1.69 -12.12
CA SER A 617 -3.95 -0.34 -11.86
C SER A 617 -5.35 -0.16 -12.45
N ASP A 618 -6.02 0.87 -11.95
CA ASP A 618 -7.25 1.36 -12.58
C ASP A 618 -7.01 1.76 -14.02
N LYS A 619 -8.11 1.74 -14.76
CA LYS A 619 -8.10 2.20 -16.13
C LYS A 619 -7.99 3.73 -16.15
N GLN A 620 -6.92 4.24 -16.77
CA GLN A 620 -6.69 5.67 -16.94
C GLN A 620 -7.67 6.28 -17.96
N SER A 621 -7.87 7.59 -17.88
CA SER A 621 -8.64 8.33 -18.88
C SER A 621 -8.07 8.13 -20.26
N THR A 622 -8.94 7.76 -21.20
CA THR A 622 -8.57 7.59 -22.60
C THR A 622 -8.74 8.86 -23.41
N ASN A 623 -9.53 9.81 -22.94
CA ASN A 623 -9.82 11.07 -23.62
C ASN A 623 -9.59 12.25 -22.68
N TRP A 624 -8.92 13.28 -23.17
CA TRP A 624 -8.78 14.54 -22.45
C TRP A 624 -8.65 15.72 -23.41
N ARG A 625 -8.81 16.91 -22.88
CA ARG A 625 -8.79 18.18 -23.62
C ARG A 625 -7.70 19.09 -23.07
N GLN A 626 -7.15 19.91 -23.97
CA GLN A 626 -6.20 20.96 -23.60
C GLN A 626 -6.64 22.26 -24.23
N TYR A 627 -6.61 23.34 -23.44
CA TYR A 627 -6.93 24.69 -23.86
C TYR A 627 -5.70 25.55 -23.62
N THR A 628 -5.16 26.15 -24.68
CA THR A 628 -3.96 26.97 -24.56
C THR A 628 -4.27 28.39 -25.00
N VAL A 629 -3.82 29.36 -24.24
CA VAL A 629 -3.76 30.79 -24.63
C VAL A 629 -2.32 31.21 -24.52
N GLY A 630 -1.85 31.95 -25.51
CA GLY A 630 -0.47 32.41 -25.53
C GLY A 630 -0.25 33.62 -26.39
N VAL A 631 0.98 34.10 -26.37
CA VAL A 631 1.44 35.22 -27.20
C VAL A 631 2.86 34.95 -27.67
N ASN A 632 3.08 35.12 -28.95
CA ASN A 632 4.41 35.26 -29.55
C ASN A 632 4.75 36.72 -29.70
N ALA A 633 6.00 37.10 -29.55
CA ALA A 633 6.47 38.45 -29.66
C ALA A 633 7.77 38.55 -30.47
N ASN A 634 7.83 39.42 -31.45
CA ASN A 634 9.06 39.82 -32.12
C ASN A 634 9.66 40.99 -31.33
N LEU A 635 10.67 40.73 -30.50
CA LEU A 635 11.26 41.70 -29.59
C LEU A 635 12.17 42.68 -30.36
N ILE A 636 13.11 42.13 -31.10
CA ILE A 636 13.97 42.85 -32.07
C ILE A 636 14.19 41.95 -33.29
N ASN A 637 14.87 42.39 -34.31
CA ASN A 637 14.96 41.71 -35.63
C ASN A 637 15.33 40.21 -35.55
N ASN A 638 16.20 39.83 -34.63
CA ASN A 638 16.67 38.44 -34.52
C ASN A 638 16.29 37.79 -33.19
N LEU A 639 15.45 38.44 -32.39
CA LEU A 639 15.08 37.97 -31.06
C LEU A 639 13.56 37.85 -30.93
N ARG A 640 13.09 36.69 -30.58
CA ARG A 640 11.67 36.38 -30.41
C ARG A 640 11.43 35.78 -29.03
N GLY A 641 10.24 35.96 -28.50
CA GLY A 641 9.82 35.36 -27.26
C GLY A 641 8.42 34.77 -27.36
N PHE A 642 8.09 33.82 -26.47
CA PHE A 642 6.72 33.33 -26.31
C PHE A 642 6.37 33.15 -24.84
N ALA A 643 5.08 33.24 -24.57
CA ALA A 643 4.50 32.89 -23.29
C ALA A 643 3.16 32.21 -23.50
N SER A 644 2.86 31.14 -22.79
CA SER A 644 1.58 30.45 -22.89
C SER A 644 1.14 29.84 -21.55
N VAL A 645 -0.17 29.70 -21.41
CA VAL A 645 -0.83 28.98 -20.32
C VAL A 645 -1.71 27.91 -20.93
N THR A 646 -1.59 26.68 -20.47
CA THR A 646 -2.40 25.55 -20.90
C THR A 646 -3.21 25.03 -19.72
N ARG A 647 -4.52 24.87 -19.92
CA ARG A 647 -5.41 24.16 -19.02
C ARG A 647 -5.63 22.75 -19.54
N ASN A 648 -5.44 21.76 -18.64
CA ASN A 648 -5.72 20.36 -18.92
C ASN A 648 -7.06 19.96 -18.26
N ASP A 649 -7.92 19.26 -19.01
CA ASP A 649 -9.22 18.80 -18.56
C ASP A 649 -9.46 17.34 -18.99
N GLY A 650 -9.91 16.50 -18.05
CA GLY A 650 -10.20 15.09 -18.30
C GLY A 650 -9.03 14.12 -18.09
N ASN A 651 -7.84 14.60 -17.73
CA ASN A 651 -6.72 13.76 -17.30
C ASN A 651 -6.32 14.15 -15.87
N SER A 652 -6.66 13.32 -14.91
CA SER A 652 -6.41 13.56 -13.49
C SER A 652 -4.92 13.57 -13.10
N GLN A 653 -4.05 13.11 -13.97
CA GLN A 653 -2.62 12.99 -13.72
C GLN A 653 -1.79 14.16 -14.24
N ASP A 654 -2.35 14.91 -15.21
CA ASP A 654 -1.73 16.14 -15.66
C ASP A 654 -2.11 17.30 -14.71
N PRO A 655 -1.21 18.25 -14.46
CA PRO A 655 -1.55 19.43 -13.69
C PRO A 655 -2.67 20.20 -14.39
N SER A 656 -3.62 20.74 -13.62
CA SER A 656 -4.76 21.49 -14.17
C SER A 656 -4.33 22.67 -15.06
N TYR A 657 -3.20 23.28 -14.72
CA TYR A 657 -2.59 24.37 -15.47
C TYR A 657 -1.08 24.20 -15.54
N ASN A 658 -0.50 24.57 -16.68
CA ASN A 658 0.94 24.76 -16.83
C ASN A 658 1.24 26.01 -17.65
N PHE A 659 2.43 26.60 -17.47
CA PHE A 659 2.90 27.72 -18.26
C PHE A 659 4.22 27.40 -18.92
N SER A 660 4.38 27.93 -20.14
CA SER A 660 5.63 27.87 -20.87
C SER A 660 6.08 29.26 -21.25
N LEU A 661 7.37 29.51 -21.10
CA LEU A 661 8.04 30.73 -21.53
C LEU A 661 9.24 30.35 -22.38
N GLY A 662 9.55 31.14 -23.37
CA GLY A 662 10.77 30.90 -24.14
C GLY A 662 11.24 32.13 -24.87
N ILE A 663 12.49 32.10 -25.25
CA ILE A 663 13.18 33.11 -26.03
C ILE A 663 14.06 32.43 -27.06
N ASN A 664 14.10 32.93 -28.27
CA ASN A 664 15.00 32.47 -29.31
C ASN A 664 15.68 33.59 -30.05
N ALA A 665 16.88 33.33 -30.52
CA ALA A 665 17.68 34.21 -31.31
C ALA A 665 18.22 33.48 -32.53
N SER A 666 18.34 34.16 -33.68
CA SER A 666 18.95 33.61 -34.92
C SER A 666 20.17 34.42 -35.34
N PHE A 667 21.19 33.74 -35.82
CA PHE A 667 22.48 34.32 -36.20
C PHE A 667 22.91 33.98 -37.62
#